data_39e3854e82becfd1f4ed2d99c96e370f
#
_entry.id   39e3854e82becfd1f4ed2d99c96e370f
#
_cell.length_a   1.000
_cell.length_b   1.000
_cell.length_c   1.000
_cell.angle_alpha   90.00
_cell.angle_beta   90.00
_cell.angle_gamma   90.00
#
_symmetry.space_group_name_H-M   'P 1'
#
loop_
_entity.id
_entity.type
_entity.pdbx_description
1 polymer ?
#
loop_
_entity_poly.entity_id
_entity_poly.type
_entity_poly.pdbx_seq_one_letter_code
_entity_poly.pdbx_strand_id
1 'polypeptide(L)'
;MVASCMMMIAAGASPICRAQGVTPQGATEKPSDRATQASGTNTATKKSADPGDYNNALGMSVVKHIIKQQEAIWSSPARLRIEDSIWLVPLGGLTAGMIATDRDVSAQISNTPKTQNRYVSFSNYGIAAFAGGTGALYLWGHFTHNDHAREAGLLAGEAAVDSLAVVEALKYATGRNRPFQGDHRGDFWSGGDSFPSDHAAVAWSVASVLSHEYPGPLPQLLAYGAAAAIGAARVEGKQHFPSDVLVSSAIGWLDGQLVYGRYHDPTLGGGEWTSWKDTLLSDHPFQPKNMGSPYVPLDSWIYPALERLEALGYVPEGFLGQRPWTRMECARLISDASDRVTEDPNSPATASRILRDLDKEFAPELNFLGGGTNRNARVETLYSRVTGISGQPLSDGAKYDFGQTIVNDDGRPYEQGANLIAGGSGWATDGPLVGYARVEYQYAPSATALPLSARTAIEQVQLLPVVPSGAPAPPIPPDTSIASISQADLLDGYAGIQFDNWAFTFGKQEQWWGPDQSGPMLFSSNAAPIEMFEINRVSPFTLPGVLRVAGPIRIQFFLGRLTGQNWVNSAVTGLTGSWTQPLSDQPFMDGWKISLKPTENFEMGMGITTLFAGAGVPMTLHKFGQSIFSIGNGAPGTSGDPGDRRGGFDFTYRFPKVRNWLTLYGDAFTDDEISPWRDWDKASVIAGIYMPRIPKIPKLDFRAEGLYTDPPAIKPPFQHGFFYWNNRFVSGYTDSGNLIGSWIGRQGQGADIWATYWFTPKDSVQLNFRHEKVSRLFMPNGGTITDAGGSASAWVTSTLSLSGSVQYETWDFPVISPTRQTDVTTSFELTFWPWSGRSAGKSQ
;
A
#
# COMPACT_ATOMS: atom_id res chain seq x y z
N MET A 1 -9.75 10.10 5.38
CA MET A 1 -9.61 8.80 6.05
C MET A 1 -10.96 8.14 6.29
N VAL A 2 -11.91 8.76 7.01
CA VAL A 2 -13.24 8.18 7.27
C VAL A 2 -14.00 7.83 5.98
N ALA A 3 -14.07 8.72 5.00
CA ALA A 3 -14.77 8.46 3.73
C ALA A 3 -14.07 7.39 2.87
N SER A 4 -12.76 7.33 2.89
CA SER A 4 -11.99 6.28 2.18
C SER A 4 -12.14 4.91 2.84
N CYS A 5 -12.08 4.83 4.17
CA CYS A 5 -12.38 3.60 4.91
C CYS A 5 -13.84 3.14 4.70
N MET A 6 -14.79 4.08 4.63
CA MET A 6 -16.19 3.77 4.41
C MET A 6 -16.49 3.28 2.99
N MET A 7 -15.87 3.88 1.96
CA MET A 7 -15.97 3.36 0.58
C MET A 7 -15.37 1.95 0.45
N MET A 8 -14.35 1.62 1.24
CA MET A 8 -13.71 0.30 1.19
C MET A 8 -14.55 -0.82 1.79
N ILE A 9 -15.26 -0.54 2.89
CA ILE A 9 -16.22 -1.51 3.46
C ILE A 9 -17.33 -1.82 2.45
N ALA A 10 -17.75 -0.82 1.68
CA ALA A 10 -18.79 -0.96 0.65
C ALA A 10 -18.30 -1.71 -0.60
N ALA A 11 -17.05 -1.47 -1.05
CA ALA A 11 -16.49 -2.13 -2.24
C ALA A 11 -16.19 -3.62 -2.02
N GLY A 12 -15.92 -4.02 -0.77
CA GLY A 12 -15.63 -5.41 -0.40
C GLY A 12 -16.85 -6.34 -0.31
N ALA A 13 -18.07 -5.80 -0.39
CA ALA A 13 -19.29 -6.57 -0.10
C ALA A 13 -20.12 -7.00 -1.32
N SER A 14 -19.62 -6.84 -2.54
CA SER A 14 -20.42 -7.10 -3.74
C SER A 14 -20.01 -8.38 -4.47
N PRO A 15 -20.88 -9.40 -4.53
CA PRO A 15 -20.69 -10.50 -5.47
C PRO A 15 -21.00 -10.00 -6.89
N ILE A 16 -20.02 -10.04 -7.77
CA ILE A 16 -20.19 -9.75 -9.19
C ILE A 16 -20.98 -10.90 -9.82
N CYS A 17 -22.28 -10.68 -10.07
CA CYS A 17 -23.08 -11.56 -10.92
C CYS A 17 -22.55 -11.52 -12.36
N ARG A 18 -22.00 -12.63 -12.82
CA ARG A 18 -21.69 -12.88 -14.23
C ARG A 18 -22.97 -13.32 -14.91
N ALA A 19 -23.54 -12.48 -15.75
CA ALA A 19 -24.61 -12.87 -16.68
C ALA A 19 -24.04 -13.88 -17.69
N GLN A 20 -24.42 -15.14 -17.57
CA GLN A 20 -24.21 -16.13 -18.64
C GLN A 20 -25.32 -15.95 -19.68
N GLY A 21 -24.89 -15.57 -20.88
CA GLY A 21 -25.78 -15.56 -22.05
C GLY A 21 -26.24 -16.97 -22.41
N VAL A 22 -27.55 -17.13 -22.42
CA VAL A 22 -28.23 -18.35 -22.90
C VAL A 22 -28.37 -18.27 -24.43
N THR A 23 -27.72 -19.18 -25.12
CA THR A 23 -28.08 -19.50 -26.51
C THR A 23 -28.92 -20.79 -26.50
N PRO A 24 -30.05 -20.80 -27.20
CA PRO A 24 -30.89 -22.01 -27.27
C PRO A 24 -30.47 -22.91 -28.42
N GLN A 25 -30.20 -24.16 -28.18
CA GLN A 25 -30.36 -25.21 -29.20
C GLN A 25 -30.94 -26.46 -28.56
N GLY A 26 -32.12 -26.81 -29.09
CA GLY A 26 -32.81 -28.04 -28.77
C GLY A 26 -32.26 -29.24 -29.49
N ALA A 27 -32.48 -30.41 -28.91
CA ALA A 27 -32.97 -31.60 -29.53
C ALA A 27 -33.06 -32.79 -28.53
N THR A 28 -34.18 -33.39 -28.57
CA THR A 28 -34.65 -34.62 -27.95
C THR A 28 -33.71 -35.84 -27.97
N GLU A 29 -33.67 -36.60 -26.86
CA GLU A 29 -33.87 -38.02 -26.87
C GLU A 29 -34.06 -38.59 -25.45
N LYS A 30 -34.89 -39.63 -25.34
CA LYS A 30 -35.44 -40.26 -24.14
C LYS A 30 -34.72 -41.62 -23.83
N PRO A 31 -35.00 -42.38 -22.75
CA PRO A 31 -34.06 -42.81 -21.72
C PRO A 31 -33.76 -44.30 -21.81
N SER A 32 -32.76 -44.80 -21.08
CA SER A 32 -32.69 -46.18 -20.67
C SER A 32 -32.19 -46.35 -19.23
N ASP A 33 -32.98 -47.05 -18.46
CA ASP A 33 -32.74 -47.53 -17.11
C ASP A 33 -31.46 -48.34 -16.96
N ARG A 34 -30.71 -48.06 -15.88
CA ARG A 34 -30.09 -49.14 -15.07
C ARG A 34 -29.72 -48.63 -13.68
N ALA A 35 -30.40 -49.20 -12.73
CA ALA A 35 -30.08 -49.07 -11.31
C ALA A 35 -28.72 -49.73 -10.97
N THR A 36 -27.93 -49.09 -10.12
CA THR A 36 -27.02 -49.76 -9.21
C THR A 36 -26.81 -48.95 -7.95
N GLN A 37 -26.85 -49.62 -6.85
CA GLN A 37 -26.96 -49.31 -5.45
C GLN A 37 -26.04 -48.22 -4.87
N ALA A 38 -26.63 -47.58 -3.88
CA ALA A 38 -26.08 -46.60 -2.97
C ALA A 38 -24.93 -47.10 -2.11
N SER A 39 -23.94 -46.24 -1.94
CA SER A 39 -23.10 -46.18 -0.76
C SER A 39 -23.33 -44.87 -0.07
N GLY A 40 -23.78 -44.94 1.19
CA GLY A 40 -24.22 -43.80 1.96
C GLY A 40 -23.06 -42.90 2.34
N THR A 41 -23.17 -41.65 1.95
CA THR A 41 -22.46 -40.55 2.54
C THR A 41 -23.49 -39.71 3.28
N ASN A 42 -23.28 -39.53 4.58
CA ASN A 42 -24.07 -38.63 5.44
C ASN A 42 -24.04 -37.21 4.91
N THR A 43 -25.00 -36.88 4.11
CA THR A 43 -25.31 -35.49 3.78
C THR A 43 -26.00 -34.90 5.01
N ALA A 44 -25.28 -34.09 5.76
CA ALA A 44 -25.89 -33.23 6.76
C ALA A 44 -26.95 -32.39 6.04
N THR A 45 -28.21 -32.69 6.31
CA THR A 45 -29.36 -31.94 5.81
C THR A 45 -29.20 -30.48 6.27
N LYS A 46 -28.78 -29.59 5.35
CA LYS A 46 -28.91 -28.14 5.51
C LYS A 46 -30.38 -27.92 5.92
N LYS A 47 -30.60 -27.49 7.18
CA LYS A 47 -31.90 -27.04 7.63
C LYS A 47 -32.31 -25.96 6.62
N SER A 48 -33.33 -26.23 5.80
CA SER A 48 -33.91 -25.23 4.92
C SER A 48 -34.26 -24.03 5.80
N ALA A 49 -33.76 -22.86 5.46
CA ALA A 49 -34.27 -21.62 6.07
C ALA A 49 -35.79 -21.70 5.98
N ASP A 50 -36.48 -21.34 7.06
CA ASP A 50 -37.92 -21.14 7.06
C ASP A 50 -38.26 -20.37 5.77
N PRO A 51 -39.32 -20.77 4.98
CA PRO A 51 -39.72 -20.00 3.83
C PRO A 51 -39.91 -18.56 4.31
N GLY A 52 -39.15 -17.61 3.73
CA GLY A 52 -39.15 -16.22 4.17
C GLY A 52 -40.57 -15.69 4.20
N ASP A 53 -40.88 -14.85 5.15
CA ASP A 53 -42.15 -14.15 5.21
C ASP A 53 -42.17 -13.05 4.15
N TYR A 54 -42.35 -13.44 2.88
CA TYR A 54 -42.39 -12.51 1.72
C TYR A 54 -43.67 -11.67 1.65
N ASN A 55 -44.41 -11.54 2.75
CA ASN A 55 -45.58 -10.69 2.80
C ASN A 55 -45.18 -9.20 2.97
N ASN A 56 -44.57 -8.64 1.94
CA ASN A 56 -44.11 -7.25 1.84
C ASN A 56 -45.24 -6.27 1.58
N ALA A 57 -46.28 -6.27 2.41
CA ALA A 57 -47.37 -5.30 2.36
C ALA A 57 -47.19 -4.21 3.43
N LEU A 58 -47.44 -2.96 3.04
CA LEU A 58 -47.45 -1.85 3.99
C LEU A 58 -48.56 -2.06 5.04
N GLY A 59 -48.22 -1.99 6.31
CA GLY A 59 -49.16 -2.16 7.42
C GLY A 59 -48.65 -3.01 8.58
N MET A 60 -49.45 -3.93 9.08
CA MET A 60 -49.13 -4.75 10.26
C MET A 60 -47.95 -5.74 9.99
N SER A 61 -47.68 -6.09 8.72
CA SER A 61 -46.50 -6.91 8.37
C SER A 61 -45.20 -6.17 8.64
N VAL A 62 -45.09 -4.90 8.26
CA VAL A 62 -43.90 -4.06 8.56
C VAL A 62 -43.62 -3.99 10.05
N VAL A 63 -44.68 -3.78 10.88
CA VAL A 63 -44.54 -3.74 12.33
C VAL A 63 -44.02 -5.07 12.89
N LYS A 64 -44.55 -6.19 12.36
CA LYS A 64 -44.06 -7.53 12.78
C LYS A 64 -42.62 -7.79 12.33
N HIS A 65 -42.25 -7.32 11.14
CA HIS A 65 -40.86 -7.42 10.66
C HIS A 65 -39.90 -6.66 11.55
N ILE A 66 -40.19 -5.40 11.88
CA ILE A 66 -39.41 -4.56 12.78
C ILE A 66 -39.24 -5.23 14.15
N ILE A 67 -40.33 -5.73 14.76
CA ILE A 67 -40.25 -6.41 16.06
C ILE A 67 -39.34 -7.65 15.98
N LYS A 68 -39.51 -8.51 14.97
CA LYS A 68 -38.68 -9.70 14.77
C LYS A 68 -37.20 -9.34 14.49
N GLN A 69 -36.93 -8.25 13.80
CA GLN A 69 -35.59 -7.75 13.54
C GLN A 69 -34.95 -7.26 14.83
N GLN A 70 -35.62 -6.40 15.59
CA GLN A 70 -35.12 -5.91 16.86
C GLN A 70 -34.83 -7.07 17.84
N GLU A 71 -35.69 -8.10 17.91
CA GLU A 71 -35.43 -9.31 18.70
C GLU A 71 -34.16 -10.03 18.22
N ALA A 72 -33.97 -10.15 16.90
CA ALA A 72 -32.79 -10.80 16.34
C ALA A 72 -31.50 -10.00 16.62
N ILE A 73 -31.54 -8.67 16.48
CA ILE A 73 -30.41 -7.78 16.72
C ILE A 73 -30.00 -7.83 18.19
N TRP A 74 -30.94 -7.60 19.13
CA TRP A 74 -30.64 -7.56 20.57
C TRP A 74 -30.27 -8.91 21.16
N SER A 75 -30.70 -10.02 20.56
CA SER A 75 -30.28 -11.38 20.95
C SER A 75 -28.97 -11.82 20.29
N SER A 76 -28.46 -11.08 19.30
CA SER A 76 -27.23 -11.46 18.57
C SER A 76 -25.98 -11.56 19.45
N PRO A 77 -25.77 -10.70 20.49
CA PRO A 77 -24.60 -10.84 21.36
C PRO A 77 -24.52 -12.18 22.11
N ALA A 78 -25.67 -12.76 22.44
CA ALA A 78 -25.73 -14.08 23.09
C ALA A 78 -25.45 -15.26 22.13
N ARG A 79 -25.39 -15.00 20.83
CA ARG A 79 -25.14 -16.00 19.77
C ARG A 79 -23.76 -15.87 19.15
N LEU A 80 -22.92 -14.94 19.64
CA LEU A 80 -21.56 -14.75 19.15
C LEU A 80 -20.72 -16.01 19.36
N ARG A 81 -19.97 -16.38 18.36
CA ARG A 81 -19.03 -17.51 18.36
C ARG A 81 -17.61 -17.00 18.25
N ILE A 82 -16.63 -17.85 18.59
CA ILE A 82 -15.21 -17.52 18.45
C ILE A 82 -14.89 -17.15 16.99
N GLU A 83 -15.56 -17.76 16.02
CA GLU A 83 -15.44 -17.46 14.60
C GLU A 83 -15.82 -16.02 14.24
N ASP A 84 -16.70 -15.39 15.01
CA ASP A 84 -17.10 -13.99 14.81
C ASP A 84 -15.99 -13.01 15.19
N SER A 85 -14.96 -13.46 15.91
CA SER A 85 -13.79 -12.65 16.28
C SER A 85 -13.02 -12.13 15.05
N ILE A 86 -13.06 -12.83 13.92
CA ILE A 86 -12.38 -12.44 12.68
C ILE A 86 -12.78 -11.05 12.20
N TRP A 87 -14.03 -10.66 12.39
CA TRP A 87 -14.50 -9.34 11.99
C TRP A 87 -14.72 -8.39 13.20
N LEU A 88 -15.10 -8.94 14.34
CA LEU A 88 -15.32 -8.14 15.55
C LEU A 88 -14.02 -7.55 16.08
N VAL A 89 -12.93 -8.32 16.07
CA VAL A 89 -11.63 -7.84 16.57
C VAL A 89 -11.07 -6.71 15.70
N PRO A 90 -11.00 -6.82 14.36
CA PRO A 90 -10.59 -5.71 13.51
C PRO A 90 -11.51 -4.48 13.65
N LEU A 91 -12.83 -4.67 13.65
CA LEU A 91 -13.76 -3.55 13.80
C LEU A 91 -13.63 -2.89 15.18
N GLY A 92 -13.54 -3.70 16.23
CA GLY A 92 -13.35 -3.21 17.60
C GLY A 92 -12.01 -2.51 17.77
N GLY A 93 -10.92 -3.05 17.22
CA GLY A 93 -9.59 -2.45 17.23
C GLY A 93 -9.56 -1.12 16.48
N LEU A 94 -10.14 -1.07 15.29
CA LEU A 94 -10.28 0.17 14.52
C LEU A 94 -11.12 1.21 15.26
N THR A 95 -12.25 0.79 15.83
CA THR A 95 -13.11 1.68 16.63
C THR A 95 -12.37 2.25 17.84
N ALA A 96 -11.65 1.40 18.58
CA ALA A 96 -10.86 1.82 19.74
C ALA A 96 -9.74 2.79 19.35
N GLY A 97 -9.02 2.51 18.25
CA GLY A 97 -8.01 3.40 17.70
C GLY A 97 -8.60 4.76 17.28
N MET A 98 -9.77 4.76 16.64
CA MET A 98 -10.45 5.99 16.26
C MET A 98 -10.95 6.77 17.48
N ILE A 99 -11.51 6.11 18.51
CA ILE A 99 -11.90 6.78 19.75
C ILE A 99 -10.70 7.47 20.41
N ALA A 100 -9.54 6.83 20.41
CA ALA A 100 -8.31 7.42 20.98
C ALA A 100 -7.84 8.66 20.21
N THR A 101 -8.13 8.76 18.91
CA THR A 101 -7.71 9.87 18.02
C THR A 101 -8.83 10.86 17.69
N ASP A 102 -10.07 10.60 18.10
CA ASP A 102 -11.26 11.40 17.77
C ASP A 102 -11.11 12.88 18.11
N ARG A 103 -10.55 13.17 19.28
CA ARG A 103 -10.29 14.53 19.74
C ARG A 103 -9.34 15.26 18.80
N ASP A 104 -8.23 14.62 18.45
CA ASP A 104 -7.17 15.22 17.62
C ASP A 104 -7.69 15.47 16.20
N VAL A 105 -8.43 14.52 15.64
CA VAL A 105 -9.10 14.69 14.35
C VAL A 105 -10.12 15.82 14.41
N SER A 106 -10.97 15.86 15.44
CA SER A 106 -11.97 16.91 15.60
C SER A 106 -11.35 18.30 15.80
N ALA A 107 -10.21 18.40 16.47
CA ALA A 107 -9.49 19.66 16.65
C ALA A 107 -8.99 20.25 15.32
N GLN A 108 -8.71 19.39 14.32
CA GLN A 108 -8.24 19.81 13.01
C GLN A 108 -9.36 20.26 12.05
N ILE A 109 -10.61 19.95 12.36
CA ILE A 109 -11.76 20.39 11.55
C ILE A 109 -12.05 21.86 11.78
N SER A 110 -12.42 22.57 10.70
CA SER A 110 -12.71 24.02 10.73
C SER A 110 -13.72 24.40 11.82
N ASN A 111 -13.38 25.43 12.61
CA ASN A 111 -14.28 26.03 13.60
C ASN A 111 -15.16 27.13 13.02
N THR A 112 -15.13 27.37 11.70
CA THR A 112 -15.92 28.40 11.05
C THR A 112 -17.39 28.01 10.98
N PRO A 113 -18.32 28.71 11.64
CA PRO A 113 -19.74 28.35 11.68
C PRO A 113 -20.37 28.21 10.29
N LYS A 114 -19.98 29.04 9.33
CA LYS A 114 -20.47 28.98 7.95
C LYS A 114 -20.12 27.65 7.28
N THR A 115 -18.89 27.16 7.48
CA THR A 115 -18.41 25.88 6.93
C THR A 115 -19.13 24.71 7.58
N GLN A 116 -19.21 24.70 8.91
CA GLN A 116 -19.91 23.64 9.65
C GLN A 116 -21.39 23.56 9.26
N ASN A 117 -22.10 24.70 9.21
CA ASN A 117 -23.52 24.74 8.81
C ASN A 117 -23.75 24.24 7.38
N ARG A 118 -22.80 24.45 6.47
CA ARG A 118 -22.88 23.91 5.10
C ARG A 118 -22.85 22.39 5.11
N TYR A 119 -21.95 21.76 5.86
CA TYR A 119 -21.87 20.31 5.97
C TYR A 119 -23.07 19.72 6.73
N VAL A 120 -23.53 20.36 7.79
CA VAL A 120 -24.76 19.97 8.49
C VAL A 120 -25.97 20.01 7.56
N SER A 121 -26.13 21.09 6.79
CA SER A 121 -27.20 21.19 5.81
C SER A 121 -27.11 20.11 4.72
N PHE A 122 -25.89 19.86 4.21
CA PHE A 122 -25.67 18.81 3.22
C PHE A 122 -26.07 17.42 3.76
N SER A 123 -25.67 17.07 4.98
CA SER A 123 -26.03 15.78 5.57
C SER A 123 -27.54 15.67 5.85
N ASN A 124 -28.19 16.75 6.30
CA ASN A 124 -29.63 16.77 6.54
C ASN A 124 -30.43 16.62 5.23
N TYR A 125 -30.05 17.34 4.17
CA TYR A 125 -30.66 17.15 2.84
C TYR A 125 -30.36 15.77 2.27
N GLY A 126 -29.17 15.24 2.48
CA GLY A 126 -28.78 13.91 2.05
C GLY A 126 -29.65 12.83 2.66
N ILE A 127 -29.85 12.85 3.99
CA ILE A 127 -30.71 11.87 4.65
C ILE A 127 -32.19 12.04 4.27
N ALA A 128 -32.64 13.27 4.09
CA ALA A 128 -33.99 13.53 3.58
C ALA A 128 -34.19 12.98 2.15
N ALA A 129 -33.15 13.05 1.31
CA ALA A 129 -33.16 12.45 -0.02
C ALA A 129 -33.20 10.92 0.02
N PHE A 130 -32.47 10.28 0.95
CA PHE A 130 -32.55 8.83 1.16
C PHE A 130 -33.97 8.43 1.62
N ALA A 131 -34.50 9.07 2.67
CA ALA A 131 -35.82 8.76 3.19
C ALA A 131 -36.95 9.06 2.17
N GLY A 132 -36.86 10.22 1.49
CA GLY A 132 -37.78 10.57 0.43
C GLY A 132 -37.66 9.68 -0.79
N GLY A 133 -36.45 9.26 -1.15
CA GLY A 133 -36.15 8.35 -2.25
C GLY A 133 -36.74 6.96 -2.04
N THR A 134 -36.64 6.39 -0.82
CA THR A 134 -37.27 5.11 -0.49
C THR A 134 -38.80 5.19 -0.61
N GLY A 135 -39.42 6.26 -0.08
CA GLY A 135 -40.81 6.51 -0.21
C GLY A 135 -41.28 6.71 -1.67
N ALA A 136 -40.50 7.48 -2.44
CA ALA A 136 -40.75 7.68 -3.86
C ALA A 136 -40.63 6.38 -4.67
N LEU A 137 -39.67 5.55 -4.38
CA LEU A 137 -39.45 4.25 -5.01
C LEU A 137 -40.63 3.28 -4.73
N TYR A 138 -41.07 3.26 -3.46
CA TYR A 138 -42.26 2.49 -3.07
C TYR A 138 -43.54 2.97 -3.84
N LEU A 139 -43.81 4.28 -3.85
CA LEU A 139 -44.95 4.84 -4.53
C LEU A 139 -44.89 4.62 -6.05
N TRP A 140 -43.72 4.80 -6.65
CA TRP A 140 -43.49 4.50 -8.07
C TRP A 140 -43.80 3.04 -8.37
N GLY A 141 -43.27 2.10 -7.59
CA GLY A 141 -43.58 0.67 -7.73
C GLY A 141 -45.05 0.37 -7.58
N HIS A 142 -45.72 1.01 -6.64
CA HIS A 142 -47.16 0.84 -6.40
C HIS A 142 -48.01 1.33 -7.57
N PHE A 143 -47.74 2.53 -8.10
CA PHE A 143 -48.52 3.12 -9.18
C PHE A 143 -48.22 2.51 -10.54
N THR A 144 -46.99 2.03 -10.77
CA THR A 144 -46.59 1.41 -12.03
C THR A 144 -46.75 -0.11 -12.06
N HIS A 145 -47.24 -0.72 -10.96
CA HIS A 145 -47.32 -2.17 -10.76
C HIS A 145 -45.94 -2.87 -10.93
N ASN A 146 -44.89 -2.18 -10.54
CA ASN A 146 -43.53 -2.74 -10.47
C ASN A 146 -43.28 -3.25 -9.07
N ASP A 147 -43.49 -4.55 -8.85
CA ASP A 147 -43.37 -5.17 -7.54
C ASP A 147 -41.98 -5.13 -7.00
N HIS A 148 -40.93 -5.23 -7.84
CA HIS A 148 -39.52 -5.08 -7.41
C HIS A 148 -39.24 -3.67 -6.86
N ALA A 149 -39.64 -2.61 -7.57
CA ALA A 149 -39.43 -1.24 -7.08
C ALA A 149 -40.20 -0.96 -5.79
N ARG A 150 -41.43 -1.52 -5.67
CA ARG A 150 -42.25 -1.41 -4.45
C ARG A 150 -41.60 -2.09 -3.27
N GLU A 151 -41.06 -3.30 -3.44
CA GLU A 151 -40.36 -4.05 -2.41
C GLU A 151 -39.08 -3.34 -2.00
N ALA A 152 -38.23 -2.94 -2.95
CA ALA A 152 -36.99 -2.23 -2.69
C ALA A 152 -37.20 -0.97 -1.83
N GLY A 153 -38.25 -0.17 -2.16
CA GLY A 153 -38.60 1.00 -1.37
C GLY A 153 -39.05 0.65 0.05
N LEU A 154 -39.84 -0.42 0.20
CA LEU A 154 -40.38 -0.87 1.48
C LEU A 154 -39.27 -1.40 2.40
N LEU A 155 -38.47 -2.33 1.90
CA LEU A 155 -37.35 -2.94 2.66
C LEU A 155 -36.30 -1.91 3.04
N ALA A 156 -35.98 -0.96 2.15
CA ALA A 156 -35.07 0.14 2.47
C ALA A 156 -35.62 1.04 3.58
N GLY A 157 -36.92 1.29 3.59
CA GLY A 157 -37.63 2.01 4.62
C GLY A 157 -37.65 1.26 5.97
N GLU A 158 -37.88 -0.06 5.95
CA GLU A 158 -37.80 -0.91 7.14
C GLU A 158 -36.40 -0.90 7.75
N ALA A 159 -35.35 -1.10 6.96
CA ALA A 159 -33.96 -1.05 7.40
C ALA A 159 -33.58 0.32 8.00
N ALA A 160 -34.12 1.42 7.43
CA ALA A 160 -33.92 2.75 7.99
C ALA A 160 -34.51 2.91 9.38
N VAL A 161 -35.73 2.40 9.60
CA VAL A 161 -36.41 2.45 10.90
C VAL A 161 -35.73 1.54 11.91
N ASP A 162 -35.31 0.33 11.51
CA ASP A 162 -34.64 -0.63 12.38
C ASP A 162 -33.30 -0.09 12.86
N SER A 163 -32.46 0.41 11.94
CA SER A 163 -31.16 0.98 12.28
C SER A 163 -31.28 2.21 13.18
N LEU A 164 -32.30 3.06 12.97
CA LEU A 164 -32.58 4.21 13.82
C LEU A 164 -32.93 3.77 15.24
N ALA A 165 -33.76 2.74 15.39
CA ALA A 165 -34.14 2.23 16.72
C ALA A 165 -32.94 1.69 17.50
N VAL A 166 -32.04 0.96 16.84
CA VAL A 166 -30.80 0.46 17.43
C VAL A 166 -29.88 1.61 17.87
N VAL A 167 -29.67 2.58 16.98
CA VAL A 167 -28.77 3.72 17.25
C VAL A 167 -29.32 4.59 18.40
N GLU A 168 -30.61 4.87 18.43
CA GLU A 168 -31.21 5.67 19.51
C GLU A 168 -31.10 4.95 20.88
N ALA A 169 -31.27 3.64 20.93
CA ALA A 169 -31.04 2.87 22.14
C ALA A 169 -29.58 2.93 22.60
N LEU A 170 -28.62 2.84 21.66
CA LEU A 170 -27.19 2.95 21.96
C LEU A 170 -26.78 4.37 22.41
N LYS A 171 -27.34 5.42 21.81
CA LYS A 171 -27.13 6.81 22.25
C LYS A 171 -27.52 6.99 23.70
N TYR A 172 -28.71 6.49 24.05
CA TYR A 172 -29.19 6.56 25.43
C TYR A 172 -28.29 5.79 26.40
N ALA A 173 -27.77 4.64 25.99
CA ALA A 173 -26.89 3.81 26.79
C ALA A 173 -25.48 4.40 26.97
N THR A 174 -24.96 5.08 25.96
CA THR A 174 -23.59 5.57 25.94
C THR A 174 -23.45 7.02 26.38
N GLY A 175 -24.44 7.88 26.11
CA GLY A 175 -24.49 9.28 26.54
C GLY A 175 -23.24 10.09 26.18
N ARG A 176 -22.67 9.92 24.98
CA ARG A 176 -21.42 10.55 24.57
C ARG A 176 -21.62 12.02 24.15
N ASN A 177 -20.77 12.92 24.65
CA ASN A 177 -20.78 14.32 24.22
C ASN A 177 -20.37 14.49 22.75
N ARG A 178 -20.97 15.47 22.06
CA ARG A 178 -20.61 15.82 20.69
C ARG A 178 -19.29 16.61 20.61
N PRO A 179 -18.59 16.65 19.44
CA PRO A 179 -17.34 17.40 19.27
C PRO A 179 -17.41 18.89 19.61
N PHE A 180 -18.59 19.51 19.55
CA PHE A 180 -18.78 20.91 19.92
C PHE A 180 -19.22 21.13 21.37
N GLN A 181 -19.46 20.08 22.15
CA GLN A 181 -19.94 20.15 23.53
C GLN A 181 -18.82 19.99 24.56
N GLY A 182 -19.01 20.59 25.73
CA GLY A 182 -18.11 20.44 26.88
C GLY A 182 -16.67 20.88 26.60
N ASP A 183 -15.73 20.06 27.00
CA ASP A 183 -14.29 20.28 26.78
C ASP A 183 -13.79 19.69 25.43
N HIS A 184 -14.71 19.34 24.53
CA HIS A 184 -14.45 18.78 23.21
C HIS A 184 -13.77 17.40 23.20
N ARG A 185 -13.79 16.66 24.34
CA ARG A 185 -13.14 15.34 24.46
C ARG A 185 -14.03 14.20 23.99
N GLY A 186 -15.34 14.43 23.95
CA GLY A 186 -16.28 13.36 23.61
C GLY A 186 -16.41 12.30 24.68
N ASP A 187 -16.53 12.72 25.94
CA ASP A 187 -16.65 11.83 27.09
C ASP A 187 -17.95 11.03 27.01
N PHE A 188 -17.84 9.73 27.29
CA PHE A 188 -18.98 8.84 27.41
C PHE A 188 -19.70 9.02 28.76
N TRP A 189 -20.96 8.64 28.80
CA TRP A 189 -21.84 8.74 29.98
C TRP A 189 -21.98 10.16 30.55
N SER A 190 -21.84 11.14 29.69
CA SER A 190 -21.95 12.56 30.03
C SER A 190 -23.30 13.18 29.66
N GLY A 191 -24.27 12.36 29.24
CA GLY A 191 -25.62 12.80 28.88
C GLY A 191 -25.74 13.39 27.48
N GLY A 192 -24.71 13.24 26.62
CA GLY A 192 -24.73 13.63 25.21
C GLY A 192 -25.38 12.58 24.31
N ASP A 193 -25.43 12.87 23.02
CA ASP A 193 -26.11 12.07 22.01
C ASP A 193 -25.24 11.85 20.74
N SER A 194 -23.90 11.86 20.89
CA SER A 194 -22.97 11.75 19.77
C SER A 194 -22.85 10.32 19.25
N PHE A 195 -22.78 9.31 20.11
CA PHE A 195 -22.47 7.95 19.70
C PHE A 195 -23.68 7.02 19.81
N PRO A 196 -23.97 6.29 18.76
CA PRO A 196 -23.54 6.35 17.37
C PRO A 196 -24.29 7.44 16.54
N SER A 197 -23.93 7.66 15.26
CA SER A 197 -24.58 8.65 14.38
C SER A 197 -25.84 8.08 13.71
N ASP A 198 -27.00 8.68 13.94
CA ASP A 198 -28.27 8.36 13.30
C ASP A 198 -28.25 8.54 11.78
N HIS A 199 -27.73 9.67 11.29
CA HIS A 199 -27.64 9.95 9.86
C HIS A 199 -26.78 8.91 9.11
N ALA A 200 -25.66 8.49 9.69
CA ALA A 200 -24.81 7.48 9.05
C ALA A 200 -25.50 6.11 9.07
N ALA A 201 -26.12 5.70 10.18
CA ALA A 201 -26.81 4.41 10.27
C ALA A 201 -27.94 4.29 9.24
N VAL A 202 -28.82 5.27 9.17
CA VAL A 202 -29.94 5.29 8.22
C VAL A 202 -29.43 5.32 6.78
N ALA A 203 -28.41 6.15 6.47
CA ALA A 203 -27.89 6.22 5.11
C ALA A 203 -27.28 4.87 4.67
N TRP A 204 -26.53 4.21 5.54
CA TRP A 204 -25.89 2.94 5.22
C TRP A 204 -26.88 1.76 5.18
N SER A 205 -27.94 1.76 5.99
CA SER A 205 -28.97 0.71 5.92
C SER A 205 -29.75 0.78 4.61
N VAL A 206 -30.18 1.97 4.21
CA VAL A 206 -30.85 2.18 2.91
C VAL A 206 -29.90 1.83 1.76
N ALA A 207 -28.66 2.30 1.79
CA ALA A 207 -27.68 1.99 0.75
C ALA A 207 -27.42 0.48 0.65
N SER A 208 -27.38 -0.24 1.76
CA SER A 208 -27.21 -1.68 1.80
C SER A 208 -28.36 -2.41 1.10
N VAL A 209 -29.59 -2.09 1.42
CA VAL A 209 -30.75 -2.70 0.74
C VAL A 209 -30.75 -2.37 -0.75
N LEU A 210 -30.63 -1.09 -1.14
CA LEU A 210 -30.67 -0.68 -2.54
C LEU A 210 -29.56 -1.31 -3.38
N SER A 211 -28.38 -1.52 -2.77
CA SER A 211 -27.24 -2.17 -3.45
C SER A 211 -27.48 -3.65 -3.73
N HIS A 212 -28.32 -4.31 -2.96
CA HIS A 212 -28.71 -5.70 -3.18
C HIS A 212 -29.91 -5.80 -4.14
N GLU A 213 -30.89 -4.93 -4.01
CA GLU A 213 -32.03 -4.87 -4.92
C GLU A 213 -31.61 -4.53 -6.36
N TYR A 214 -30.62 -3.64 -6.51
CA TYR A 214 -30.09 -3.21 -7.81
C TYR A 214 -28.60 -3.55 -7.92
N PRO A 215 -28.24 -4.83 -8.10
CA PRO A 215 -26.86 -5.25 -8.15
C PRO A 215 -26.15 -4.68 -9.39
N GLY A 216 -25.00 -4.11 -9.19
CA GLY A 216 -24.16 -3.57 -10.25
C GLY A 216 -23.19 -2.51 -9.72
N PRO A 217 -22.05 -2.27 -10.40
CA PRO A 217 -21.03 -1.38 -9.90
C PRO A 217 -21.50 0.08 -9.78
N LEU A 218 -22.33 0.56 -10.69
CA LEU A 218 -22.82 1.95 -10.66
C LEU A 218 -23.86 2.21 -9.56
N PRO A 219 -24.95 1.42 -9.42
CA PRO A 219 -25.88 1.58 -8.30
C PRO A 219 -25.19 1.49 -6.93
N GLN A 220 -24.28 0.54 -6.76
CA GLN A 220 -23.53 0.37 -5.52
C GLN A 220 -22.62 1.55 -5.22
N LEU A 221 -21.87 2.04 -6.21
CA LEU A 221 -21.03 3.22 -6.05
C LEU A 221 -21.87 4.45 -5.67
N LEU A 222 -23.01 4.64 -6.29
CA LEU A 222 -23.91 5.77 -5.99
C LEU A 222 -24.51 5.66 -4.59
N ALA A 223 -25.04 4.50 -4.22
CA ALA A 223 -25.70 4.28 -2.93
C ALA A 223 -24.69 4.42 -1.77
N TYR A 224 -23.60 3.65 -1.81
CA TYR A 224 -22.58 3.68 -0.75
C TYR A 224 -21.76 4.96 -0.78
N GLY A 225 -21.48 5.54 -1.96
CA GLY A 225 -20.80 6.82 -2.09
C GLY A 225 -21.60 7.97 -1.45
N ALA A 226 -22.92 7.99 -1.66
CA ALA A 226 -23.80 8.97 -1.03
C ALA A 226 -23.87 8.76 0.50
N ALA A 227 -23.99 7.52 0.97
CA ALA A 227 -23.98 7.21 2.41
C ALA A 227 -22.65 7.63 3.09
N ALA A 228 -21.52 7.37 2.45
CA ALA A 228 -20.20 7.79 2.92
C ALA A 228 -20.06 9.32 2.94
N ALA A 229 -20.57 10.03 1.93
CA ALA A 229 -20.57 11.48 1.88
C ALA A 229 -21.40 12.11 3.01
N ILE A 230 -22.57 11.52 3.33
CA ILE A 230 -23.40 11.94 4.47
C ILE A 230 -22.62 11.75 5.80
N GLY A 231 -22.00 10.59 5.99
CA GLY A 231 -21.19 10.31 7.17
C GLY A 231 -20.02 11.28 7.33
N ALA A 232 -19.26 11.52 6.26
CA ALA A 232 -18.16 12.49 6.27
C ALA A 232 -18.64 13.91 6.59
N ALA A 233 -19.79 14.31 6.07
CA ALA A 233 -20.35 15.62 6.37
C ALA A 233 -20.80 15.78 7.84
N ARG A 234 -21.16 14.69 8.54
CA ARG A 234 -21.43 14.73 10.00
C ARG A 234 -20.15 15.01 10.78
N VAL A 235 -19.01 14.46 10.35
CA VAL A 235 -17.71 14.72 10.97
C VAL A 235 -17.26 16.14 10.69
N GLU A 236 -17.27 16.60 9.44
CA GLU A 236 -16.88 17.97 9.04
C GLU A 236 -17.80 19.04 9.64
N GLY A 237 -19.06 18.73 9.88
CA GLY A 237 -20.00 19.58 10.60
C GLY A 237 -19.86 19.54 12.14
N LYS A 238 -18.86 18.83 12.67
CA LYS A 238 -18.62 18.60 14.11
C LYS A 238 -19.83 18.09 14.88
N GLN A 239 -20.74 17.37 14.20
CA GLN A 239 -21.90 16.75 14.85
C GLN A 239 -21.55 15.42 15.51
N HIS A 240 -20.59 14.69 14.93
CA HIS A 240 -20.16 13.37 15.37
C HIS A 240 -18.64 13.23 15.23
N PHE A 241 -18.05 12.38 16.03
CA PHE A 241 -16.67 11.94 15.85
C PHE A 241 -16.54 10.90 14.74
N PRO A 242 -15.34 10.71 14.16
CA PRO A 242 -15.09 9.66 13.18
C PRO A 242 -15.50 8.27 13.66
N SER A 243 -15.23 7.92 14.91
CA SER A 243 -15.62 6.63 15.49
C SER A 243 -17.15 6.43 15.58
N ASP A 244 -17.90 7.53 15.88
CA ASP A 244 -19.38 7.48 15.93
C ASP A 244 -19.94 7.09 14.56
N VAL A 245 -19.37 7.68 13.49
CA VAL A 245 -19.79 7.45 12.11
C VAL A 245 -19.39 6.06 11.64
N LEU A 246 -18.19 5.57 11.99
CA LEU A 246 -17.76 4.22 11.63
C LEU A 246 -18.70 3.15 12.20
N VAL A 247 -18.97 3.22 13.52
CA VAL A 247 -19.83 2.24 14.19
C VAL A 247 -21.25 2.28 13.64
N SER A 248 -21.79 3.48 13.42
CA SER A 248 -23.12 3.65 12.81
C SER A 248 -23.21 3.07 11.41
N SER A 249 -22.17 3.29 10.59
CA SER A 249 -22.12 2.76 9.23
C SER A 249 -22.11 1.23 9.23
N ALA A 250 -21.37 0.63 10.15
CA ALA A 250 -21.35 -0.82 10.31
C ALA A 250 -22.72 -1.37 10.79
N ILE A 251 -23.35 -0.70 11.76
CA ILE A 251 -24.70 -1.08 12.23
C ILE A 251 -25.70 -0.98 11.08
N GLY A 252 -25.77 0.16 10.39
CA GLY A 252 -26.71 0.35 9.29
C GLY A 252 -26.50 -0.64 8.15
N TRP A 253 -25.25 -0.89 7.78
CA TRP A 253 -24.91 -1.86 6.72
C TRP A 253 -25.36 -3.28 7.10
N LEU A 254 -25.05 -3.74 8.32
CA LEU A 254 -25.46 -5.06 8.83
C LEU A 254 -26.98 -5.19 8.89
N ASP A 255 -27.65 -4.14 9.30
CA ASP A 255 -29.10 -4.13 9.42
C ASP A 255 -29.78 -4.21 8.06
N GLY A 256 -29.29 -3.44 7.07
CA GLY A 256 -29.77 -3.57 5.67
C GLY A 256 -29.54 -4.97 5.10
N GLN A 257 -28.42 -5.62 5.42
CA GLN A 257 -28.14 -7.02 5.08
C GLN A 257 -29.16 -7.98 5.70
N LEU A 258 -29.50 -7.77 6.97
CA LEU A 258 -30.45 -8.62 7.70
C LEU A 258 -31.85 -8.48 7.12
N VAL A 259 -32.30 -7.25 6.84
CA VAL A 259 -33.63 -6.97 6.29
C VAL A 259 -33.75 -7.60 4.90
N TYR A 260 -32.79 -7.32 4.01
CA TYR A 260 -32.77 -7.89 2.66
C TYR A 260 -32.76 -9.42 2.69
N GLY A 261 -31.82 -10.02 3.41
CA GLY A 261 -31.66 -11.48 3.45
C GLY A 261 -32.83 -12.25 4.04
N ARG A 262 -33.71 -11.58 4.81
CA ARG A 262 -34.85 -12.22 5.46
C ARG A 262 -36.16 -12.03 4.72
N TYR A 263 -36.33 -10.88 4.08
CA TYR A 263 -37.67 -10.47 3.54
C TYR A 263 -37.68 -10.23 2.03
N HIS A 264 -36.54 -10.17 1.35
CA HIS A 264 -36.51 -10.05 -0.11
C HIS A 264 -37.11 -11.29 -0.79
N ASP A 265 -37.97 -11.08 -1.77
CA ASP A 265 -38.53 -12.12 -2.62
C ASP A 265 -37.64 -12.36 -3.87
N PRO A 266 -36.88 -13.46 -3.92
CA PRO A 266 -35.94 -13.73 -5.03
C PRO A 266 -36.64 -13.83 -6.41
N THR A 267 -37.96 -13.98 -6.45
CA THR A 267 -38.71 -14.04 -7.74
C THR A 267 -38.88 -12.69 -8.41
N LEU A 268 -38.67 -11.59 -7.66
CA LEU A 268 -38.82 -10.22 -8.17
C LEU A 268 -37.52 -9.68 -8.82
N GLY A 269 -36.40 -10.35 -8.66
CA GLY A 269 -35.07 -9.91 -9.13
C GLY A 269 -34.16 -9.61 -7.97
N GLY A 270 -33.18 -8.75 -8.16
CA GLY A 270 -32.16 -8.47 -7.15
C GLY A 270 -30.92 -9.37 -7.25
N GLY A 271 -29.97 -9.20 -6.33
CA GLY A 271 -28.76 -10.01 -6.22
C GLY A 271 -28.99 -11.23 -5.33
N GLU A 272 -28.27 -12.32 -5.62
CA GLU A 272 -28.22 -13.45 -4.67
C GLU A 272 -27.67 -12.97 -3.33
N TRP A 273 -28.42 -13.26 -2.25
CA TRP A 273 -27.92 -12.98 -0.91
C TRP A 273 -26.98 -14.09 -0.48
N THR A 274 -25.71 -13.75 -0.35
CA THR A 274 -24.71 -14.58 0.32
C THR A 274 -24.34 -13.91 1.64
N SER A 275 -24.48 -14.64 2.74
CA SER A 275 -24.01 -14.15 4.04
C SER A 275 -22.53 -13.79 3.92
N TRP A 276 -22.13 -12.62 4.38
CA TRP A 276 -20.73 -12.23 4.43
C TRP A 276 -19.88 -13.25 5.23
N LYS A 277 -20.49 -13.96 6.20
CA LYS A 277 -19.87 -15.09 6.89
C LYS A 277 -19.59 -16.25 5.94
N ASP A 278 -20.51 -16.58 5.05
CA ASP A 278 -20.30 -17.62 4.05
C ASP A 278 -19.22 -17.21 3.04
N THR A 279 -19.06 -15.91 2.78
CA THR A 279 -18.00 -15.39 1.91
C THR A 279 -16.62 -15.41 2.59
N LEU A 280 -16.56 -15.09 3.90
CA LEU A 280 -15.29 -15.02 4.65
C LEU A 280 -14.91 -16.33 5.36
N LEU A 281 -15.90 -17.18 5.71
CA LEU A 281 -15.71 -18.36 6.57
C LEU A 281 -16.14 -19.66 5.90
N SER A 282 -16.49 -19.67 4.60
CA SER A 282 -16.90 -20.92 3.94
C SER A 282 -15.75 -21.92 3.91
N ASP A 283 -16.05 -23.19 4.21
CA ASP A 283 -15.13 -24.33 3.98
C ASP A 283 -14.94 -24.63 2.49
N HIS A 284 -15.54 -23.80 1.61
CA HIS A 284 -15.34 -23.91 0.16
C HIS A 284 -13.97 -23.36 -0.22
N PRO A 285 -13.31 -23.93 -1.23
CA PRO A 285 -12.05 -23.38 -1.73
C PRO A 285 -12.24 -21.94 -2.15
N PHE A 286 -11.41 -21.03 -1.61
CA PHE A 286 -11.43 -19.63 -1.98
C PHE A 286 -10.96 -19.48 -3.43
N GLN A 287 -11.55 -18.51 -4.13
CA GLN A 287 -11.03 -18.13 -5.44
C GLN A 287 -9.69 -17.41 -5.26
N PRO A 288 -8.67 -17.68 -6.10
CA PRO A 288 -7.35 -17.06 -5.97
C PRO A 288 -7.36 -15.54 -5.88
N LYS A 289 -8.29 -14.88 -6.57
CA LYS A 289 -8.47 -13.43 -6.56
C LYS A 289 -8.91 -12.85 -5.20
N ASN A 290 -9.41 -13.70 -4.29
CA ASN A 290 -9.87 -13.32 -2.95
C ASN A 290 -8.98 -13.92 -1.85
N MET A 291 -7.80 -14.44 -2.19
CA MET A 291 -6.86 -15.01 -1.22
C MET A 291 -5.83 -13.97 -0.80
N GLY A 292 -5.81 -13.62 0.47
CA GLY A 292 -4.74 -12.84 1.07
C GLY A 292 -3.39 -13.55 0.89
N SER A 293 -2.38 -12.79 0.51
CA SER A 293 -1.05 -13.30 0.23
C SER A 293 0.02 -12.30 0.65
N PRO A 294 1.08 -12.70 1.36
CA PRO A 294 2.16 -11.80 1.73
C PRO A 294 2.94 -11.34 0.50
N TYR A 295 3.52 -10.15 0.60
CA TYR A 295 4.50 -9.68 -0.37
C TYR A 295 5.81 -10.47 -0.26
N VAL A 296 6.49 -10.63 -1.38
CA VAL A 296 7.85 -11.17 -1.43
C VAL A 296 8.81 -10.03 -1.04
N PRO A 297 9.68 -10.19 -0.03
CA PRO A 297 10.66 -9.18 0.33
C PRO A 297 11.56 -8.77 -0.84
N LEU A 298 11.92 -7.48 -0.92
CA LEU A 298 12.68 -6.92 -2.05
C LEU A 298 14.09 -7.52 -2.18
N ASP A 299 14.68 -7.98 -1.09
CA ASP A 299 15.99 -8.65 -1.03
C ASP A 299 15.96 -10.13 -1.45
N SER A 300 14.79 -10.66 -1.86
CA SER A 300 14.62 -12.07 -2.21
C SER A 300 15.25 -12.44 -3.55
N TRP A 301 15.85 -13.64 -3.62
CA TRP A 301 16.35 -14.26 -4.85
C TRP A 301 15.28 -14.45 -5.95
N ILE A 302 14.01 -14.32 -5.58
CA ILE A 302 12.85 -14.51 -6.48
C ILE A 302 12.81 -13.44 -7.56
N TYR A 303 13.10 -12.17 -7.23
CA TYR A 303 13.08 -11.08 -8.20
C TYR A 303 14.12 -11.23 -9.31
N PRO A 304 15.41 -11.46 -9.03
CA PRO A 304 16.39 -11.75 -10.09
C PRO A 304 16.02 -12.97 -10.93
N ALA A 305 15.44 -14.00 -10.33
CA ALA A 305 15.01 -15.20 -11.05
C ALA A 305 13.86 -14.90 -12.03
N LEU A 306 12.83 -14.18 -11.59
CA LEU A 306 11.69 -13.77 -12.43
C LEU A 306 12.10 -12.75 -13.49
N GLU A 307 12.98 -11.79 -13.18
CA GLU A 307 13.53 -10.82 -14.13
C GLU A 307 14.27 -11.51 -15.27
N ARG A 308 15.07 -12.52 -14.96
CA ARG A 308 15.77 -13.32 -15.98
C ARG A 308 14.78 -14.09 -16.87
N LEU A 309 13.72 -14.65 -16.32
CA LEU A 309 12.65 -15.30 -17.09
C LEU A 309 11.88 -14.30 -17.94
N GLU A 310 11.64 -13.11 -17.45
CA GLU A 310 10.99 -12.04 -18.20
C GLU A 310 11.86 -11.57 -19.38
N ALA A 311 13.16 -11.35 -19.15
CA ALA A 311 14.11 -11.03 -20.20
C ALA A 311 14.21 -12.11 -21.27
N LEU A 312 14.07 -13.39 -20.88
CA LEU A 312 14.00 -14.53 -21.81
C LEU A 312 12.64 -14.64 -22.54
N GLY A 313 11.60 -13.94 -22.09
CA GLY A 313 10.29 -13.89 -22.75
C GLY A 313 9.23 -14.80 -22.17
N TYR A 314 9.51 -15.45 -21.04
CA TYR A 314 8.58 -16.40 -20.43
C TYR A 314 7.63 -15.78 -19.40
N VAL A 315 7.88 -14.53 -18.96
CA VAL A 315 7.03 -13.79 -18.02
C VAL A 315 6.58 -12.46 -18.63
N PRO A 316 5.64 -12.46 -19.60
CA PRO A 316 5.27 -11.23 -20.32
C PRO A 316 4.44 -10.24 -19.49
N GLU A 317 3.81 -10.68 -18.43
CA GLU A 317 2.96 -9.86 -17.57
C GLU A 317 3.64 -9.43 -16.25
N GLY A 318 4.93 -9.69 -16.09
CA GLY A 318 5.71 -9.15 -14.98
C GLY A 318 5.89 -7.64 -15.09
N PHE A 319 5.67 -6.89 -14.00
CA PHE A 319 5.87 -5.44 -13.93
C PHE A 319 7.10 -5.14 -13.08
N LEU A 320 8.26 -5.07 -13.72
CA LEU A 320 9.55 -4.86 -13.02
C LEU A 320 9.66 -3.48 -12.38
N GLY A 321 9.01 -2.49 -12.99
CA GLY A 321 8.98 -1.12 -12.49
C GLY A 321 8.05 -0.91 -11.29
N GLN A 322 7.37 -1.94 -10.77
CA GLN A 322 6.44 -1.83 -9.65
C GLN A 322 6.50 -3.06 -8.74
N ARG A 323 7.22 -2.96 -7.63
CA ARG A 323 7.42 -4.00 -6.60
C ARG A 323 7.04 -3.45 -5.22
N PRO A 324 6.73 -4.30 -4.23
CA PRO A 324 6.80 -5.77 -4.23
C PRO A 324 5.61 -6.45 -4.93
N TRP A 325 5.76 -7.74 -5.21
CA TRP A 325 4.71 -8.64 -5.69
C TRP A 325 4.26 -9.58 -4.59
N THR A 326 2.98 -9.93 -4.57
CA THR A 326 2.51 -10.97 -3.63
C THR A 326 2.99 -12.35 -4.07
N ARG A 327 3.10 -13.29 -3.11
CA ARG A 327 3.47 -14.69 -3.40
C ARG A 327 2.48 -15.34 -4.38
N MET A 328 1.17 -15.04 -4.29
CA MET A 328 0.16 -15.54 -5.23
C MET A 328 0.35 -14.99 -6.65
N GLU A 329 0.72 -13.72 -6.79
CA GLU A 329 1.05 -13.14 -8.11
C GLU A 329 2.31 -13.79 -8.69
N CYS A 330 3.35 -14.00 -7.88
CA CYS A 330 4.53 -14.75 -8.32
C CYS A 330 4.16 -16.17 -8.78
N ALA A 331 3.31 -16.88 -8.04
CA ALA A 331 2.84 -18.21 -8.43
C ALA A 331 2.06 -18.19 -9.75
N ARG A 332 1.22 -17.18 -9.99
CA ARG A 332 0.53 -16.98 -11.28
C ARG A 332 1.54 -16.80 -12.42
N LEU A 333 2.51 -15.90 -12.24
CA LEU A 333 3.56 -15.65 -13.25
C LEU A 333 4.41 -16.91 -13.52
N ILE A 334 4.68 -17.71 -12.49
CA ILE A 334 5.43 -18.96 -12.61
C ILE A 334 4.62 -20.01 -13.37
N SER A 335 3.32 -20.14 -13.09
CA SER A 335 2.43 -21.04 -13.83
C SER A 335 2.39 -20.69 -15.31
N ASP A 336 2.18 -19.41 -15.65
CA ASP A 336 2.16 -18.93 -17.04
C ASP A 336 3.52 -19.15 -17.73
N ALA A 337 4.63 -18.94 -17.00
CA ALA A 337 5.97 -19.17 -17.52
C ALA A 337 6.27 -20.64 -17.76
N SER A 338 5.77 -21.54 -16.91
CA SER A 338 5.93 -23.00 -17.04
C SER A 338 5.26 -23.52 -18.30
N ASP A 339 4.04 -23.06 -18.59
CA ASP A 339 3.32 -23.40 -19.81
C ASP A 339 4.09 -22.93 -21.07
N ARG A 340 4.56 -21.69 -21.09
CA ARG A 340 5.34 -21.12 -22.21
C ARG A 340 6.67 -21.83 -22.43
N VAL A 341 7.40 -22.20 -21.36
CA VAL A 341 8.67 -22.96 -21.48
C VAL A 341 8.42 -24.37 -21.99
N THR A 342 7.31 -24.97 -21.63
CA THR A 342 6.92 -26.31 -22.09
C THR A 342 6.51 -26.29 -23.56
N GLU A 343 5.86 -25.24 -24.03
CA GLU A 343 5.45 -25.04 -25.42
C GLU A 343 6.60 -24.65 -26.36
N ASP A 344 7.72 -24.12 -25.82
CA ASP A 344 8.89 -23.73 -26.61
C ASP A 344 9.93 -24.85 -26.73
N PRO A 345 10.04 -25.54 -27.90
CA PRO A 345 11.04 -26.59 -28.12
C PRO A 345 12.50 -26.12 -28.00
N ASN A 346 12.73 -24.81 -28.13
CA ASN A 346 14.06 -24.18 -28.07
C ASN A 346 14.32 -23.51 -26.73
N SER A 347 13.51 -23.77 -25.72
CA SER A 347 13.66 -23.15 -24.41
C SER A 347 15.05 -23.41 -23.82
N PRO A 348 15.75 -22.39 -23.30
CA PRO A 348 17.08 -22.57 -22.73
C PRO A 348 17.00 -23.37 -21.43
N ALA A 349 17.94 -24.29 -21.22
CA ALA A 349 18.03 -25.08 -20.00
C ALA A 349 18.10 -24.24 -18.71
N THR A 350 18.50 -22.97 -18.83
CA THR A 350 18.49 -22.00 -17.74
C THR A 350 17.06 -21.67 -17.28
N ALA A 351 16.12 -21.45 -18.23
CA ALA A 351 14.73 -21.17 -17.91
C ALA A 351 14.09 -22.34 -17.16
N SER A 352 14.26 -23.56 -17.64
CA SER A 352 13.73 -24.77 -16.98
C SER A 352 14.35 -25.02 -15.59
N ARG A 353 15.59 -24.59 -15.35
CA ARG A 353 16.20 -24.67 -14.00
C ARG A 353 15.64 -23.63 -13.06
N ILE A 354 15.47 -22.40 -13.51
CA ILE A 354 14.86 -21.32 -12.71
C ILE A 354 13.44 -21.70 -12.32
N LEU A 355 12.62 -22.13 -13.28
CA LEU A 355 11.24 -22.56 -13.01
C LEU A 355 11.18 -23.70 -11.99
N ARG A 356 12.01 -24.71 -12.11
CA ARG A 356 12.03 -25.84 -11.17
C ARG A 356 12.30 -25.44 -9.73
N ASP A 357 13.16 -24.42 -9.50
CA ASP A 357 13.44 -23.94 -8.16
C ASP A 357 12.33 -23.00 -7.65
N LEU A 358 11.72 -22.21 -8.54
CA LEU A 358 10.54 -21.42 -8.24
C LEU A 358 9.31 -22.30 -7.96
N ASP A 359 9.08 -23.36 -8.72
CA ASP A 359 7.99 -24.31 -8.48
C ASP A 359 8.08 -24.95 -7.09
N LYS A 360 9.29 -25.26 -6.63
CA LYS A 360 9.49 -25.77 -5.25
C LYS A 360 9.19 -24.73 -4.19
N GLU A 361 9.60 -23.49 -4.42
CA GLU A 361 9.38 -22.38 -3.50
C GLU A 361 7.90 -22.05 -3.37
N PHE A 362 7.20 -21.99 -4.52
CA PHE A 362 5.79 -21.61 -4.60
C PHE A 362 4.82 -22.78 -4.67
N ALA A 363 5.26 -24.00 -4.34
CA ALA A 363 4.41 -25.19 -4.42
C ALA A 363 3.07 -25.07 -3.67
N PRO A 364 2.98 -24.44 -2.48
CA PRO A 364 1.68 -24.20 -1.83
C PRO A 364 0.80 -23.24 -2.61
N GLU A 365 1.35 -22.13 -3.06
CA GLU A 365 0.62 -21.09 -3.78
C GLU A 365 0.14 -21.60 -5.15
N LEU A 366 0.93 -22.43 -5.84
CA LEU A 366 0.53 -23.11 -7.07
C LEU A 366 -0.66 -24.07 -6.84
N ASN A 367 -0.70 -24.76 -5.69
CA ASN A 367 -1.86 -25.57 -5.30
C ASN A 367 -3.09 -24.69 -5.03
N PHE A 368 -2.92 -23.50 -4.45
CA PHE A 368 -4.02 -22.57 -4.17
C PHE A 368 -4.63 -22.03 -5.46
N LEU A 369 -3.85 -21.85 -6.53
CA LEU A 369 -4.37 -21.47 -7.85
C LEU A 369 -5.37 -22.49 -8.39
N GLY A 370 -5.23 -23.76 -8.00
CA GLY A 370 -6.18 -24.84 -8.30
C GLY A 370 -7.47 -24.83 -7.47
N GLY A 371 -7.66 -23.86 -6.55
CA GLY A 371 -8.87 -23.73 -5.72
C GLY A 371 -8.76 -24.34 -4.32
N GLY A 372 -7.57 -24.57 -3.81
CA GLY A 372 -7.32 -24.96 -2.40
C GLY A 372 -7.60 -23.81 -1.42
N THR A 373 -7.45 -24.06 -0.13
CA THR A 373 -7.53 -23.03 0.92
C THR A 373 -6.13 -22.53 1.26
N ASN A 374 -5.97 -21.21 1.51
CA ASN A 374 -4.70 -20.58 1.87
C ASN A 374 -4.51 -20.42 3.40
N ARG A 375 -5.23 -21.19 4.21
CA ARG A 375 -5.06 -21.15 5.67
C ARG A 375 -3.68 -21.66 6.05
N ASN A 376 -2.76 -20.76 6.36
CA ASN A 376 -1.36 -21.12 6.61
C ASN A 376 -0.68 -20.08 7.52
N ALA A 377 0.33 -20.50 8.26
CA ALA A 377 1.22 -19.64 9.02
C ALA A 377 2.65 -20.20 8.97
N ARG A 378 3.63 -19.31 8.72
CA ARG A 378 5.02 -19.71 8.55
C ARG A 378 5.98 -18.73 9.18
N VAL A 379 7.03 -19.26 9.80
CA VAL A 379 8.29 -18.52 9.97
C VAL A 379 9.03 -18.63 8.65
N GLU A 380 9.22 -17.51 7.96
CA GLU A 380 9.83 -17.47 6.64
C GLU A 380 11.35 -17.56 6.72
N THR A 381 11.98 -16.66 7.50
CA THR A 381 13.43 -16.59 7.68
C THR A 381 13.82 -16.34 9.12
N LEU A 382 15.02 -16.83 9.49
CA LEU A 382 15.78 -16.39 10.66
C LEU A 382 17.20 -16.10 10.19
N TYR A 383 17.73 -14.92 10.47
CA TYR A 383 19.02 -14.52 9.95
C TYR A 383 19.87 -13.73 10.96
N SER A 384 21.16 -13.73 10.70
CA SER A 384 22.11 -12.89 11.42
C SER A 384 23.17 -12.40 10.45
N ARG A 385 23.41 -11.07 10.46
CA ARG A 385 24.39 -10.37 9.63
C ARG A 385 25.39 -9.65 10.53
N VAL A 386 26.64 -9.81 10.20
CA VAL A 386 27.75 -9.03 10.81
C VAL A 386 28.43 -8.23 9.72
N THR A 387 28.52 -6.92 9.92
CA THR A 387 29.17 -6.01 8.97
C THR A 387 30.30 -5.26 9.68
N GLY A 388 31.52 -5.44 9.20
CA GLY A 388 32.71 -4.71 9.67
C GLY A 388 33.05 -3.58 8.71
N ILE A 389 33.22 -2.36 9.20
CA ILE A 389 33.61 -1.18 8.44
C ILE A 389 34.92 -0.64 9.04
N SER A 390 36.01 -0.60 8.24
CA SER A 390 37.34 -0.25 8.71
C SER A 390 37.61 1.25 8.77
N GLY A 391 36.89 2.06 7.96
CA GLY A 391 37.01 3.52 7.88
C GLY A 391 35.74 4.22 8.29
N GLN A 392 35.68 5.54 8.12
CA GLN A 392 34.47 6.33 8.36
C GLN A 392 33.49 6.15 7.17
N PRO A 393 32.31 5.56 7.37
CA PRO A 393 31.31 5.45 6.32
C PRO A 393 30.59 6.78 6.08
N LEU A 394 29.99 6.93 4.91
CA LEU A 394 29.04 7.98 4.60
C LEU A 394 27.62 7.45 4.85
N SER A 395 26.74 8.30 5.40
CA SER A 395 25.37 7.93 5.72
C SER A 395 24.43 9.11 5.56
N ASP A 396 23.28 8.93 4.88
CA ASP A 396 22.23 9.93 4.78
C ASP A 396 21.62 10.27 6.14
N GLY A 397 21.58 9.33 7.06
CA GLY A 397 21.21 9.56 8.45
C GLY A 397 22.01 10.67 9.13
N ALA A 398 23.25 10.95 8.64
CA ALA A 398 24.03 12.11 9.01
C ALA A 398 23.55 13.44 8.35
N LYS A 399 22.49 13.41 7.52
CA LYS A 399 21.84 14.55 6.85
C LYS A 399 22.67 15.22 5.76
N TYR A 400 23.49 14.43 5.08
CA TYR A 400 24.26 14.93 3.94
C TYR A 400 23.41 15.00 2.67
N ASP A 401 22.53 14.00 2.44
CA ASP A 401 21.71 13.79 1.25
C ASP A 401 22.54 13.72 -0.04
N PHE A 402 23.75 13.15 0.05
CA PHE A 402 24.63 12.88 -1.08
C PHE A 402 25.52 11.66 -0.77
N GLY A 403 25.36 10.62 -1.50
CA GLY A 403 26.15 9.39 -1.42
C GLY A 403 26.15 8.67 -0.08
N GLN A 404 26.16 7.37 -0.15
CA GLN A 404 26.16 6.46 1.00
C GLN A 404 27.16 5.35 0.74
N THR A 405 27.85 4.91 1.79
CA THR A 405 28.72 3.71 1.73
C THR A 405 27.88 2.45 1.48
N ILE A 406 26.76 2.29 2.20
CA ILE A 406 25.80 1.20 2.02
C ILE A 406 24.50 1.78 1.49
N VAL A 407 24.00 1.25 0.37
CA VAL A 407 22.79 1.74 -0.30
C VAL A 407 21.72 0.65 -0.34
N ASN A 408 20.45 1.05 -0.39
CA ASN A 408 19.30 0.16 -0.52
C ASN A 408 19.26 -0.97 0.53
N ASP A 409 19.49 -0.63 1.80
CA ASP A 409 19.45 -1.56 2.92
C ASP A 409 18.45 -1.11 4.01
N ASP A 410 17.30 -0.61 3.61
CA ASP A 410 16.15 -0.26 4.46
C ASP A 410 16.49 0.72 5.60
N GLY A 411 17.40 1.66 5.34
CA GLY A 411 17.78 2.67 6.31
C GLY A 411 18.44 2.11 7.59
N ARG A 412 18.94 0.89 7.55
CA ARG A 412 19.64 0.27 8.70
C ARG A 412 20.85 1.09 9.11
N PRO A 413 21.09 1.21 10.41
CA PRO A 413 22.21 2.00 10.91
C PRO A 413 23.55 1.29 10.71
N TYR A 414 24.54 2.03 10.22
CA TYR A 414 25.91 1.56 10.08
C TYR A 414 26.91 2.62 10.51
N GLU A 415 27.92 2.18 11.27
CA GLU A 415 29.04 3.02 11.68
C GLU A 415 30.38 2.27 11.61
N GLN A 416 31.47 3.00 11.72
CA GLN A 416 32.81 2.40 11.74
C GLN A 416 32.94 1.36 12.85
N GLY A 417 33.46 0.18 12.51
CA GLY A 417 33.60 -0.94 13.44
C GLY A 417 32.68 -2.11 13.12
N ALA A 418 32.29 -2.85 14.13
CA ALA A 418 31.41 -4.02 13.98
C ALA A 418 29.93 -3.66 14.16
N ASN A 419 29.15 -3.91 13.16
CA ASN A 419 27.69 -3.74 13.15
C ASN A 419 27.01 -5.11 13.13
N LEU A 420 25.90 -5.27 13.83
CA LEU A 420 25.18 -6.54 13.96
C LEU A 420 23.70 -6.35 13.67
N ILE A 421 23.16 -7.23 12.86
CA ILE A 421 21.73 -7.40 12.63
C ILE A 421 21.36 -8.85 12.91
N ALA A 422 20.31 -9.09 13.70
CA ALA A 422 19.78 -10.43 13.92
C ALA A 422 18.26 -10.34 13.91
N GLY A 423 17.63 -11.11 13.05
CA GLY A 423 16.19 -10.97 12.86
C GLY A 423 15.51 -12.22 12.31
N GLY A 424 14.25 -12.05 12.04
CA GLY A 424 13.45 -13.07 11.39
C GLY A 424 12.15 -12.52 10.84
N SER A 425 11.60 -13.22 9.86
CA SER A 425 10.33 -12.88 9.25
C SER A 425 9.35 -14.04 9.30
N GLY A 426 8.08 -13.71 9.20
CA GLY A 426 7.01 -14.69 9.15
C GLY A 426 5.69 -14.08 8.71
N TRP A 427 4.79 -14.95 8.29
CA TRP A 427 3.48 -14.53 7.81
C TRP A 427 2.38 -15.56 8.15
N ALA A 428 1.16 -15.06 8.13
CA ALA A 428 -0.05 -15.88 8.27
C ALA A 428 -1.11 -15.43 7.27
N THR A 429 -1.86 -16.40 6.74
CA THR A 429 -3.00 -16.16 5.85
C THR A 429 -4.19 -17.03 6.26
N ASP A 430 -5.39 -16.49 6.09
CA ASP A 430 -6.64 -17.24 6.23
C ASP A 430 -7.70 -16.65 5.30
N GLY A 431 -8.00 -17.33 4.21
CA GLY A 431 -8.88 -16.82 3.18
C GLY A 431 -8.39 -15.47 2.62
N PRO A 432 -9.19 -14.41 2.72
CA PRO A 432 -8.79 -13.08 2.24
C PRO A 432 -7.77 -12.37 3.13
N LEU A 433 -7.55 -12.83 4.35
CA LEU A 433 -6.71 -12.16 5.34
C LEU A 433 -5.23 -12.50 5.15
N VAL A 434 -4.36 -11.53 5.42
CA VAL A 434 -2.91 -11.68 5.46
C VAL A 434 -2.31 -10.85 6.59
N GLY A 435 -1.28 -11.40 7.23
CA GLY A 435 -0.41 -10.69 8.15
C GLY A 435 1.04 -11.07 7.88
N TYR A 436 1.94 -10.11 7.95
CA TYR A 436 3.38 -10.28 7.78
C TYR A 436 4.12 -9.49 8.87
N ALA A 437 5.26 -10.00 9.33
CA ALA A 437 6.15 -9.26 10.20
C ALA A 437 7.62 -9.69 9.96
N ARG A 438 8.52 -8.70 9.94
CA ARG A 438 9.98 -8.83 9.95
C ARG A 438 10.53 -7.98 11.08
N VAL A 439 11.09 -8.63 12.08
CA VAL A 439 11.61 -7.99 13.29
C VAL A 439 13.12 -8.19 13.35
N GLU A 440 13.85 -7.14 13.69
CA GLU A 440 15.29 -7.14 13.79
C GLU A 440 15.77 -6.57 15.12
N TYR A 441 16.84 -7.13 15.65
CA TYR A 441 17.72 -6.44 16.58
C TYR A 441 18.86 -5.84 15.77
N GLN A 442 19.08 -4.54 15.94
CA GLN A 442 20.08 -3.76 15.22
C GLN A 442 21.08 -3.15 16.20
N TYR A 443 22.37 -3.31 15.92
CA TYR A 443 23.45 -2.69 16.65
C TYR A 443 24.42 -2.00 15.69
N ALA A 444 24.71 -0.72 15.97
CA ALA A 444 25.76 0.04 15.33
C ALA A 444 26.60 0.76 16.40
N PRO A 445 27.92 0.86 16.25
CA PRO A 445 28.79 1.59 17.17
C PRO A 445 28.47 3.09 17.23
N SER A 446 29.02 3.80 18.22
CA SER A 446 29.00 5.26 18.26
C SER A 446 30.04 5.85 17.32
N ALA A 447 29.77 7.04 16.78
CA ALA A 447 30.73 7.79 15.98
C ALA A 447 31.05 9.17 16.59
N THR A 448 32.16 9.76 16.16
CA THR A 448 32.54 11.12 16.54
C THR A 448 31.57 12.15 15.94
N ALA A 449 31.48 13.31 16.57
CA ALA A 449 30.72 14.43 16.03
C ALA A 449 31.21 14.81 14.62
N LEU A 450 30.29 15.28 13.79
CA LEU A 450 30.63 15.83 12.48
C LEU A 450 31.54 17.07 12.65
N PRO A 451 32.56 17.29 11.79
CA PRO A 451 33.37 18.47 11.83
C PRO A 451 32.52 19.73 11.58
N LEU A 452 33.00 20.88 12.09
CA LEU A 452 32.28 22.15 11.95
C LEU A 452 31.98 22.49 10.49
N SER A 453 32.88 22.18 9.57
CA SER A 453 32.71 22.37 8.13
C SER A 453 31.47 21.61 7.58
N ALA A 454 31.33 20.37 7.95
CA ALA A 454 30.16 19.54 7.56
C ALA A 454 28.87 20.08 8.19
N ARG A 455 28.87 20.39 9.49
CA ARG A 455 27.72 20.94 10.21
C ARG A 455 27.25 22.26 9.61
N THR A 456 28.21 23.13 9.23
CA THR A 456 27.91 24.39 8.54
C THR A 456 27.35 24.15 7.12
N ALA A 457 27.93 23.18 6.38
CA ALA A 457 27.41 22.86 5.05
C ALA A 457 25.98 22.30 5.11
N ILE A 458 25.66 21.47 6.10
CA ILE A 458 24.30 20.95 6.32
C ILE A 458 23.32 22.12 6.57
N GLU A 459 23.66 23.04 7.46
CA GLU A 459 22.84 24.23 7.72
C GLU A 459 22.63 25.06 6.44
N GLN A 460 23.71 25.27 5.66
CA GLN A 460 23.67 26.07 4.43
C GLN A 460 22.76 25.46 3.36
N VAL A 461 22.73 24.13 3.21
CA VAL A 461 21.93 23.49 2.15
C VAL A 461 20.51 23.13 2.57
N GLN A 462 20.26 23.05 3.87
CA GLN A 462 18.91 22.68 4.37
C GLN A 462 18.12 23.90 4.85
N LEU A 463 18.69 24.73 5.73
CA LEU A 463 17.95 25.76 6.42
C LEU A 463 18.15 27.16 5.83
N LEU A 464 19.36 27.50 5.44
CA LEU A 464 19.67 28.85 4.97
C LEU A 464 18.83 29.29 3.77
N PRO A 465 18.49 28.44 2.79
CA PRO A 465 17.69 28.87 1.64
C PRO A 465 16.28 29.41 1.97
N VAL A 466 15.71 29.01 3.12
CA VAL A 466 14.37 29.46 3.54
C VAL A 466 14.40 30.62 4.56
N VAL A 467 15.58 31.04 4.98
CA VAL A 467 15.73 32.16 5.93
C VAL A 467 15.61 33.49 5.18
N PRO A 468 14.70 34.39 5.62
CA PRO A 468 14.56 35.73 5.01
C PRO A 468 15.86 36.55 5.10
N SER A 469 16.15 37.31 4.05
CA SER A 469 17.32 38.20 4.04
C SER A 469 17.31 39.17 5.23
N GLY A 470 18.41 39.18 5.98
CA GLY A 470 18.56 40.01 7.18
C GLY A 470 18.05 39.38 8.48
N ALA A 471 17.47 38.21 8.43
CA ALA A 471 17.17 37.46 9.65
C ALA A 471 18.44 36.83 10.24
N PRO A 472 18.46 36.49 11.55
CA PRO A 472 19.57 35.76 12.17
C PRO A 472 19.82 34.45 11.44
N ALA A 473 21.09 34.01 11.34
CA ALA A 473 21.45 32.71 10.80
C ALA A 473 20.77 31.58 11.61
N PRO A 474 20.29 30.54 10.95
CA PRO A 474 19.72 29.41 11.65
C PRO A 474 20.78 28.63 12.45
N PRO A 475 20.38 27.78 13.41
CA PRO A 475 21.35 27.03 14.20
C PRO A 475 22.02 25.95 13.35
N ILE A 476 23.33 25.79 13.51
CA ILE A 476 24.06 24.64 12.95
C ILE A 476 23.78 23.38 13.76
N PRO A 477 23.89 22.16 13.18
CA PRO A 477 23.84 20.91 13.93
C PRO A 477 24.81 20.93 15.14
N PRO A 478 24.43 20.39 16.31
CA PRO A 478 25.25 20.43 17.52
C PRO A 478 26.54 19.63 17.39
N ASP A 479 27.53 19.98 18.21
CA ASP A 479 28.82 19.27 18.35
C ASP A 479 28.64 18.09 19.33
N THR A 480 27.86 17.09 18.92
CA THR A 480 27.62 15.91 19.74
C THR A 480 27.99 14.65 18.97
N SER A 481 28.59 13.70 19.65
CA SER A 481 28.87 12.38 19.10
C SER A 481 27.57 11.69 18.69
N ILE A 482 27.62 10.92 17.62
CA ILE A 482 26.54 10.03 17.21
C ILE A 482 26.51 8.86 18.19
N ALA A 483 25.38 8.68 18.86
CA ALA A 483 25.22 7.61 19.85
C ALA A 483 25.19 6.23 19.17
N SER A 484 25.70 5.21 19.89
CA SER A 484 25.53 3.83 19.45
C SER A 484 24.05 3.46 19.41
N ILE A 485 23.66 2.67 18.44
CA ILE A 485 22.32 2.11 18.31
C ILE A 485 22.32 0.68 18.82
N SER A 486 21.35 0.32 19.63
CA SER A 486 21.14 -1.02 20.17
C SER A 486 19.67 -1.17 20.47
N GLN A 487 18.90 -1.62 19.48
CA GLN A 487 17.44 -1.64 19.56
C GLN A 487 16.83 -2.82 18.81
N ALA A 488 15.62 -3.21 19.20
CA ALA A 488 14.74 -4.04 18.39
C ALA A 488 13.84 -3.14 17.55
N ASP A 489 13.70 -3.43 16.26
CA ASP A 489 12.86 -2.69 15.33
C ASP A 489 11.94 -3.63 14.56
N LEU A 490 10.72 -3.16 14.31
CA LEU A 490 9.82 -3.74 13.31
C LEU A 490 10.18 -3.14 11.96
N LEU A 491 11.03 -3.83 11.21
CA LEU A 491 11.49 -3.33 9.92
C LEU A 491 10.34 -3.27 8.91
N ASP A 492 9.63 -4.39 8.76
CA ASP A 492 8.47 -4.54 7.87
C ASP A 492 7.37 -5.27 8.62
N GLY A 493 6.14 -4.81 8.53
CA GLY A 493 5.05 -5.45 9.25
C GLY A 493 3.70 -4.85 8.93
N TYR A 494 2.82 -5.67 8.38
CA TYR A 494 1.50 -5.23 7.93
C TYR A 494 0.45 -6.33 8.12
N ALA A 495 -0.79 -5.90 8.15
CA ALA A 495 -1.96 -6.75 8.03
C ALA A 495 -2.85 -6.24 6.90
N GLY A 496 -3.61 -7.14 6.27
CA GLY A 496 -4.44 -6.76 5.14
C GLY A 496 -5.50 -7.76 4.76
N ILE A 497 -6.29 -7.34 3.77
CA ILE A 497 -7.35 -8.14 3.17
C ILE A 497 -7.25 -8.04 1.65
N GLN A 498 -7.48 -9.16 0.97
CA GLN A 498 -7.53 -9.20 -0.49
C GLN A 498 -8.93 -9.56 -0.98
N PHE A 499 -9.42 -8.77 -1.92
CA PHE A 499 -10.72 -8.98 -2.55
C PHE A 499 -10.68 -8.61 -4.04
N ASP A 500 -11.11 -9.49 -4.92
CA ASP A 500 -11.14 -9.35 -6.39
C ASP A 500 -9.81 -8.83 -6.98
N ASN A 501 -8.68 -9.38 -6.54
CA ASN A 501 -7.31 -8.96 -6.88
C ASN A 501 -6.94 -7.54 -6.40
N TRP A 502 -7.68 -6.93 -5.49
CA TRP A 502 -7.29 -5.74 -4.78
C TRP A 502 -6.83 -6.11 -3.37
N ALA A 503 -5.60 -5.77 -3.03
CA ALA A 503 -5.09 -5.86 -1.67
C ALA A 503 -5.23 -4.51 -0.98
N PHE A 504 -5.71 -4.55 0.25
CA PHE A 504 -5.82 -3.41 1.16
C PHE A 504 -4.98 -3.76 2.37
N THR A 505 -3.88 -3.08 2.58
CA THR A 505 -2.94 -3.37 3.66
C THR A 505 -2.68 -2.15 4.51
N PHE A 506 -2.33 -2.35 5.78
CA PHE A 506 -1.93 -1.31 6.71
C PHE A 506 -0.73 -1.77 7.52
N GLY A 507 0.30 -0.93 7.62
CA GLY A 507 1.51 -1.15 8.40
C GLY A 507 2.75 -0.62 7.69
N LYS A 508 3.92 -0.99 8.19
CA LYS A 508 5.20 -0.71 7.53
C LYS A 508 5.36 -1.62 6.33
N GLN A 509 5.62 -1.06 5.15
CA GLN A 509 5.69 -1.81 3.89
C GLN A 509 6.78 -1.28 2.98
N GLU A 510 7.57 -2.20 2.42
CA GLU A 510 8.56 -1.90 1.39
C GLU A 510 7.89 -1.44 0.09
N GLN A 511 8.57 -0.52 -0.63
CA GLN A 511 8.15 -0.03 -1.94
C GLN A 511 9.36 0.11 -2.87
N TRP A 512 9.14 -0.18 -4.17
CA TRP A 512 10.16 -0.02 -5.20
C TRP A 512 9.50 0.35 -6.52
N TRP A 513 9.68 1.61 -6.95
CA TRP A 513 8.96 2.20 -8.07
C TRP A 513 9.85 2.59 -9.25
N GLY A 514 10.47 1.64 -9.88
CA GLY A 514 11.31 1.76 -11.07
C GLY A 514 11.94 0.43 -11.47
N PRO A 515 12.45 0.32 -12.71
CA PRO A 515 13.12 -0.89 -13.19
C PRO A 515 14.59 -0.98 -12.78
N ASP A 516 15.10 0.06 -12.11
CA ASP A 516 16.52 0.23 -11.79
C ASP A 516 16.97 -0.74 -10.70
N GLN A 517 18.24 -1.10 -10.70
CA GLN A 517 18.86 -1.90 -9.66
C GLN A 517 19.56 -1.02 -8.61
N SER A 518 20.06 0.14 -9.01
CA SER A 518 20.73 1.08 -8.11
C SER A 518 19.78 1.79 -7.15
N GLY A 519 18.47 1.71 -7.35
CA GLY A 519 17.43 2.38 -6.56
C GLY A 519 16.69 3.45 -7.34
N PRO A 520 15.37 3.26 -7.56
CA PRO A 520 14.54 4.20 -8.30
C PRO A 520 14.53 5.61 -7.73
N MET A 521 14.25 6.58 -8.60
CA MET A 521 14.23 7.99 -8.25
C MET A 521 13.10 8.36 -7.29
N LEU A 522 11.90 7.78 -7.43
CA LEU A 522 10.76 8.10 -6.58
C LEU A 522 10.75 7.31 -5.28
N PHE A 523 10.98 6.00 -5.32
CA PHE A 523 10.84 5.15 -4.15
C PHE A 523 11.79 3.96 -4.23
N SER A 524 12.78 3.92 -3.35
CA SER A 524 13.76 2.84 -3.19
C SER A 524 13.73 2.28 -1.77
N SER A 525 14.63 1.37 -1.45
CA SER A 525 14.86 0.85 -0.09
C SER A 525 16.03 1.53 0.63
N ASN A 526 16.40 2.77 0.26
CA ASN A 526 17.41 3.52 1.03
C ASN A 526 16.89 3.93 2.41
N ALA A 527 15.62 4.33 2.53
CA ALA A 527 14.96 4.57 3.80
C ALA A 527 14.27 3.30 4.31
N ALA A 528 13.98 3.25 5.59
CA ALA A 528 13.15 2.20 6.17
C ALA A 528 11.74 2.21 5.60
N PRO A 529 11.04 1.05 5.57
CA PRO A 529 9.64 0.97 5.15
C PRO A 529 8.76 1.94 5.93
N ILE A 530 7.90 2.68 5.19
CA ILE A 530 7.02 3.70 5.76
C ILE A 530 5.74 3.04 6.28
N GLU A 531 5.26 3.51 7.44
CA GLU A 531 3.94 3.13 7.93
C GLU A 531 2.85 3.74 7.04
N MET A 532 2.08 2.89 6.34
CA MET A 532 1.11 3.32 5.35
C MET A 532 -0.15 2.45 5.31
N PHE A 533 -1.20 3.03 4.80
CA PHE A 533 -2.33 2.32 4.23
C PHE A 533 -2.11 2.23 2.72
N GLU A 534 -2.21 1.03 2.17
CA GLU A 534 -1.99 0.77 0.75
C GLU A 534 -3.20 0.10 0.11
N ILE A 535 -3.46 0.47 -1.14
CA ILE A 535 -4.38 -0.19 -2.08
C ILE A 535 -3.58 -0.60 -3.29
N ASN A 536 -3.50 -1.89 -3.54
CA ASN A 536 -2.69 -2.44 -4.63
C ASN A 536 -3.52 -3.39 -5.50
N ARG A 537 -3.52 -3.16 -6.81
CA ARG A 537 -4.03 -4.13 -7.78
C ARG A 537 -2.98 -5.23 -7.97
N VAL A 538 -3.18 -6.36 -7.30
CA VAL A 538 -2.21 -7.45 -7.22
C VAL A 538 -1.93 -8.05 -8.60
N SER A 539 -2.98 -8.49 -9.29
CA SER A 539 -2.86 -9.01 -10.66
C SER A 539 -3.31 -7.96 -11.66
N PRO A 540 -2.61 -7.81 -12.80
CA PRO A 540 -2.95 -6.81 -13.79
C PRO A 540 -4.34 -7.06 -14.41
N PHE A 541 -4.93 -6.01 -14.97
CA PHE A 541 -6.19 -6.07 -15.69
C PHE A 541 -6.08 -5.32 -17.03
N THR A 542 -6.95 -5.65 -17.99
CA THR A 542 -7.01 -4.98 -19.29
C THR A 542 -8.30 -4.19 -19.44
N LEU A 543 -8.19 -2.98 -20.01
CA LEU A 543 -9.37 -2.15 -20.30
C LEU A 543 -10.13 -2.70 -21.52
N PRO A 544 -11.47 -2.54 -21.55
CA PRO A 544 -12.29 -3.01 -22.67
C PRO A 544 -12.20 -2.07 -23.90
N GLY A 545 -12.61 -2.58 -25.05
CA GLY A 545 -12.75 -1.80 -26.29
C GLY A 545 -11.42 -1.30 -26.85
N VAL A 546 -11.40 -0.08 -27.32
CA VAL A 546 -10.20 0.56 -27.91
C VAL A 546 -9.07 0.79 -26.91
N LEU A 547 -9.39 0.88 -25.61
CA LEU A 547 -8.41 1.08 -24.55
C LEU A 547 -7.59 -0.18 -24.27
N ARG A 548 -7.95 -1.33 -24.85
CA ARG A 548 -7.16 -2.56 -24.77
C ARG A 548 -5.73 -2.40 -25.33
N VAL A 549 -5.50 -1.39 -26.15
CA VAL A 549 -4.17 -1.05 -26.68
C VAL A 549 -3.16 -0.71 -25.58
N ALA A 550 -3.60 -0.29 -24.39
CA ALA A 550 -2.75 -0.03 -23.24
C ALA A 550 -2.13 -1.33 -22.66
N GLY A 551 -2.67 -2.50 -23.04
CA GLY A 551 -2.25 -3.79 -22.51
C GLY A 551 -2.66 -4.02 -21.07
N PRO A 552 -2.00 -4.94 -20.36
CA PRO A 552 -2.17 -5.13 -18.91
C PRO A 552 -1.79 -3.87 -18.13
N ILE A 553 -2.57 -3.56 -17.10
CA ILE A 553 -2.40 -2.37 -16.24
C ILE A 553 -2.32 -2.82 -14.79
N ARG A 554 -1.39 -2.23 -14.04
CA ARG A 554 -1.31 -2.31 -12.58
C ARG A 554 -1.48 -0.92 -11.98
N ILE A 555 -2.15 -0.87 -10.83
CA ILE A 555 -2.40 0.39 -10.11
C ILE A 555 -2.09 0.16 -8.64
N GLN A 556 -1.40 1.12 -8.04
CA GLN A 556 -1.08 1.15 -6.62
C GLN A 556 -1.32 2.56 -6.08
N PHE A 557 -1.81 2.64 -4.88
CA PHE A 557 -1.99 3.88 -4.13
C PHE A 557 -1.61 3.63 -2.68
N PHE A 558 -0.96 4.60 -2.04
CA PHE A 558 -0.73 4.57 -0.61
C PHE A 558 -0.94 5.94 0.04
N LEU A 559 -1.21 5.91 1.34
CA LEU A 559 -1.20 7.06 2.23
C LEU A 559 -0.42 6.67 3.48
N GLY A 560 0.75 7.26 3.67
CA GLY A 560 1.66 6.98 4.79
C GLY A 560 1.95 8.21 5.62
N ARG A 561 2.69 8.01 6.71
CA ARG A 561 3.19 9.04 7.60
C ARG A 561 4.70 8.90 7.70
N LEU A 562 5.41 9.98 7.46
CA LEU A 562 6.87 10.02 7.63
C LEU A 562 7.26 10.14 9.10
N THR A 563 8.50 9.79 9.38
CA THR A 563 9.13 9.88 10.70
C THR A 563 10.47 10.61 10.61
N GLY A 564 10.95 11.14 11.74
CA GLY A 564 12.27 11.75 11.82
C GLY A 564 12.44 13.09 11.11
N GLN A 565 11.37 13.72 10.63
CA GLN A 565 11.41 15.08 10.10
C GLN A 565 11.65 16.07 11.24
N ASN A 566 12.71 16.87 11.14
CA ASN A 566 13.19 17.72 12.22
C ASN A 566 12.85 19.19 12.05
N TRP A 567 12.70 19.65 10.80
CA TRP A 567 12.50 21.03 10.46
C TRP A 567 11.37 21.24 9.45
N VAL A 568 10.60 22.29 9.65
CA VAL A 568 9.58 22.74 8.71
C VAL A 568 9.59 24.26 8.60
N ASN A 569 9.34 24.77 7.41
CA ASN A 569 9.11 26.20 7.18
C ASN A 569 7.68 26.41 6.68
N SER A 570 6.87 27.15 7.41
CA SER A 570 5.49 27.42 7.02
C SER A 570 5.18 28.91 7.05
N ALA A 571 4.24 29.34 6.23
CA ALA A 571 3.78 30.73 6.21
C ALA A 571 3.17 31.17 7.56
N VAL A 572 2.75 30.24 8.41
CA VAL A 572 2.12 30.50 9.71
C VAL A 572 3.14 30.60 10.83
N THR A 573 4.12 29.68 10.87
CA THR A 573 5.06 29.55 12.00
C THR A 573 6.48 29.99 11.63
N GLY A 574 6.76 30.22 10.35
CA GLY A 574 8.12 30.42 9.86
C GLY A 574 8.95 29.13 9.96
N LEU A 575 10.27 29.25 9.95
CA LEU A 575 11.20 28.14 10.15
C LEU A 575 11.13 27.68 11.63
N THR A 576 10.72 26.42 11.83
CA THR A 576 10.51 25.82 13.16
C THR A 576 11.09 24.42 13.18
N GLY A 577 11.76 24.04 14.26
CA GLY A 577 12.32 22.72 14.43
C GLY A 577 13.55 22.67 15.33
N SER A 578 14.22 21.52 15.33
CA SER A 578 15.42 21.24 16.13
C SER A 578 16.27 20.17 15.46
N TRP A 579 17.58 20.26 15.55
CA TRP A 579 18.48 19.20 15.04
C TRP A 579 18.44 17.92 15.85
N THR A 580 17.97 17.97 17.10
CA THR A 580 18.02 16.84 18.04
C THR A 580 16.67 16.24 18.37
N GLN A 581 15.57 16.93 17.98
CA GLN A 581 14.22 16.49 18.30
C GLN A 581 13.38 16.49 17.02
N PRO A 582 12.74 15.40 16.65
CA PRO A 582 11.80 15.39 15.55
C PRO A 582 10.59 16.27 15.85
N LEU A 583 9.95 16.79 14.82
CA LEU A 583 8.69 17.52 14.92
C LEU A 583 7.61 16.65 15.57
N SER A 584 6.76 17.22 16.42
CA SER A 584 5.62 16.51 17.01
C SER A 584 4.60 16.07 15.95
N ASP A 585 4.38 16.95 14.97
CA ASP A 585 3.45 16.71 13.86
C ASP A 585 4.24 16.40 12.60
N GLN A 586 4.44 15.11 12.36
CA GLN A 586 5.16 14.62 11.19
C GLN A 586 4.28 14.74 9.92
N PRO A 587 4.87 15.03 8.75
CA PRO A 587 4.13 15.12 7.50
C PRO A 587 3.58 13.76 7.08
N PHE A 588 2.51 13.83 6.27
CA PHE A 588 1.99 12.68 5.55
C PHE A 588 2.57 12.64 4.15
N MET A 589 2.57 11.46 3.58
CA MET A 589 2.95 11.21 2.21
C MET A 589 1.87 10.37 1.55
N ASP A 590 1.34 10.82 0.42
CA ASP A 590 0.57 9.96 -0.47
C ASP A 590 1.36 9.68 -1.75
N GLY A 591 1.00 8.60 -2.41
CA GLY A 591 1.57 8.27 -3.70
C GLY A 591 0.65 7.34 -4.49
N TRP A 592 0.74 7.46 -5.81
CA TRP A 592 0.10 6.51 -6.70
C TRP A 592 1.01 6.20 -7.89
N LYS A 593 0.93 4.96 -8.34
CA LYS A 593 1.63 4.47 -9.51
C LYS A 593 0.69 3.70 -10.42
N ILE A 594 0.77 4.00 -11.71
CA ILE A 594 0.08 3.28 -12.77
C ILE A 594 1.14 2.76 -13.72
N SER A 595 1.21 1.44 -13.88
CA SER A 595 2.10 0.78 -14.82
C SER A 595 1.27 0.08 -15.89
N LEU A 596 1.70 0.16 -17.14
CA LEU A 596 1.02 -0.44 -18.27
C LEU A 596 2.02 -1.08 -19.23
N LYS A 597 1.55 -2.10 -19.95
CA LYS A 597 2.40 -2.92 -20.82
C LYS A 597 1.74 -3.08 -22.21
N PRO A 598 1.83 -2.04 -23.06
CA PRO A 598 1.19 -2.04 -24.39
C PRO A 598 1.63 -3.19 -25.28
N THR A 599 2.82 -3.69 -25.08
CA THR A 599 3.34 -4.89 -25.74
C THR A 599 4.16 -5.73 -24.77
N GLU A 600 4.37 -7.00 -25.06
CA GLU A 600 5.24 -7.89 -24.26
C GLU A 600 6.68 -7.39 -24.11
N ASN A 601 7.11 -6.46 -24.98
CA ASN A 601 8.47 -5.92 -25.01
C ASN A 601 8.57 -4.49 -24.45
N PHE A 602 7.46 -3.84 -24.15
CA PHE A 602 7.45 -2.47 -23.66
C PHE A 602 6.54 -2.32 -22.45
N GLU A 603 7.15 -1.94 -21.35
CA GLU A 603 6.51 -1.55 -20.10
C GLU A 603 6.77 -0.08 -19.85
N MET A 604 5.81 0.64 -19.31
CA MET A 604 5.97 2.01 -18.84
C MET A 604 5.18 2.25 -17.58
N GLY A 605 5.70 3.08 -16.71
CA GLY A 605 5.10 3.48 -15.45
C GLY A 605 5.02 4.99 -15.30
N MET A 606 4.00 5.47 -14.62
CA MET A 606 3.87 6.85 -14.16
C MET A 606 3.53 6.83 -12.69
N GLY A 607 4.23 7.64 -11.90
CA GLY A 607 4.02 7.76 -10.47
C GLY A 607 4.03 9.21 -10.02
N ILE A 608 3.29 9.49 -8.96
CA ILE A 608 3.35 10.77 -8.25
C ILE A 608 3.44 10.47 -6.76
N THR A 609 4.26 11.23 -6.06
CA THR A 609 4.30 11.26 -4.61
C THR A 609 4.11 12.69 -4.12
N THR A 610 3.44 12.86 -2.98
CA THR A 610 3.17 14.16 -2.39
C THR A 610 3.44 14.14 -0.90
N LEU A 611 4.34 15.02 -0.42
CA LEU A 611 4.47 15.32 0.99
C LEU A 611 3.50 16.44 1.35
N PHE A 612 2.65 16.24 2.35
CA PHE A 612 1.63 17.22 2.71
C PHE A 612 1.28 17.19 4.20
N ALA A 613 0.53 18.18 4.66
CA ALA A 613 0.17 18.34 6.06
C ALA A 613 1.40 18.45 7.00
N GLY A 614 1.31 18.01 8.26
CA GLY A 614 2.37 18.13 9.27
C GLY A 614 2.36 19.46 10.00
N ALA A 615 3.46 19.78 10.67
CA ALA A 615 3.55 20.95 11.54
C ALA A 615 3.12 22.26 10.85
N GLY A 616 2.23 23.01 11.49
CA GLY A 616 1.63 24.25 10.97
C GLY A 616 0.51 24.06 9.94
N VAL A 617 0.28 22.86 9.42
CA VAL A 617 -0.82 22.55 8.48
C VAL A 617 -1.41 21.18 8.82
N PRO A 618 -2.55 21.14 9.51
CA PRO A 618 -3.15 19.88 9.95
C PRO A 618 -3.66 19.03 8.79
N MET A 619 -3.63 17.73 8.98
CA MET A 619 -4.22 16.75 8.06
C MET A 619 -5.75 16.86 8.09
N THR A 620 -6.35 17.17 6.95
CA THR A 620 -7.81 17.22 6.76
C THR A 620 -8.19 16.50 5.47
N LEU A 621 -9.45 16.10 5.33
CA LEU A 621 -9.96 15.52 4.07
C LEU A 621 -9.78 16.48 2.89
N HIS A 622 -9.91 17.79 3.14
CA HIS A 622 -9.68 18.81 2.12
C HIS A 622 -8.20 18.82 1.67
N LYS A 623 -7.26 18.79 2.63
CA LYS A 623 -5.82 18.73 2.33
C LYS A 623 -5.43 17.44 1.61
N PHE A 624 -5.97 16.33 2.04
CA PHE A 624 -5.80 15.05 1.35
C PHE A 624 -6.39 15.08 -0.07
N GLY A 625 -7.57 15.67 -0.27
CA GLY A 625 -8.12 15.88 -1.61
C GLY A 625 -7.28 16.84 -2.46
N GLN A 626 -6.68 17.85 -1.86
CA GLN A 626 -5.76 18.77 -2.56
C GLN A 626 -4.47 18.05 -2.99
N SER A 627 -3.87 17.22 -2.14
CA SER A 627 -2.63 16.49 -2.48
C SER A 627 -2.81 15.59 -3.70
N ILE A 628 -3.98 14.95 -3.84
CA ILE A 628 -4.28 14.04 -4.97
C ILE A 628 -4.75 14.79 -6.23
N PHE A 629 -5.68 15.76 -6.10
CA PHE A 629 -6.45 16.29 -7.23
C PHE A 629 -6.09 17.72 -7.62
N SER A 630 -5.25 18.44 -6.86
CA SER A 630 -4.90 19.81 -7.21
C SER A 630 -3.96 19.86 -8.43
N ILE A 631 -4.25 20.75 -9.38
CA ILE A 631 -3.41 20.98 -10.57
C ILE A 631 -2.48 22.17 -10.35
N GLY A 632 -2.78 23.06 -9.39
CA GLY A 632 -2.03 24.28 -9.15
C GLY A 632 -1.17 24.24 -7.88
N ASN A 633 -0.14 25.06 -7.82
CA ASN A 633 0.69 25.26 -6.64
C ASN A 633 0.18 26.46 -5.84
N GLY A 634 -0.10 26.25 -4.55
CA GLY A 634 -0.38 27.35 -3.60
C GLY A 634 0.91 27.82 -2.92
N ALA A 635 0.86 28.96 -2.23
CA ALA A 635 2.00 29.37 -1.42
C ALA A 635 2.26 28.34 -0.30
N PRO A 636 3.54 27.97 -0.04
CA PRO A 636 3.91 26.95 0.93
C PRO A 636 3.29 27.17 2.32
N GLY A 637 2.64 26.15 2.85
CA GLY A 637 2.01 26.17 4.17
C GLY A 637 0.70 26.95 4.28
N THR A 638 0.11 27.42 3.18
CA THR A 638 -1.21 28.05 3.14
C THR A 638 -2.34 27.04 2.97
N SER A 639 -3.59 27.52 3.09
CA SER A 639 -4.76 26.66 2.84
C SER A 639 -4.86 26.14 1.39
N GLY A 640 -4.23 26.83 0.44
CA GLY A 640 -4.20 26.47 -0.98
C GLY A 640 -3.01 25.61 -1.39
N ASP A 641 -2.06 25.35 -0.49
CA ASP A 641 -0.87 24.57 -0.74
C ASP A 641 -1.22 23.05 -0.83
N PRO A 642 -1.06 22.37 -1.99
CA PRO A 642 -1.34 20.94 -2.11
C PRO A 642 -0.30 20.06 -1.43
N GLY A 643 0.86 20.59 -1.08
CA GLY A 643 2.05 19.87 -0.63
C GLY A 643 3.16 19.88 -1.66
N ASP A 644 4.24 19.20 -1.34
CA ASP A 644 5.43 19.02 -2.15
C ASP A 644 5.26 17.77 -3.04
N ARG A 645 5.17 17.96 -4.35
CA ARG A 645 4.81 16.92 -5.32
C ARG A 645 5.97 16.56 -6.21
N ARG A 646 6.14 15.26 -6.42
CA ARG A 646 7.15 14.69 -7.33
C ARG A 646 6.49 13.80 -8.35
N GLY A 647 6.83 14.01 -9.62
CA GLY A 647 6.35 13.18 -10.73
C GLY A 647 7.44 12.29 -11.28
N GLY A 648 7.16 11.01 -11.48
CA GLY A 648 8.06 10.03 -12.05
C GLY A 648 7.49 9.38 -13.30
N PHE A 649 8.39 9.00 -14.18
CA PHE A 649 8.11 8.22 -15.38
C PHE A 649 9.21 7.19 -15.56
N ASP A 650 8.84 5.93 -15.69
CA ASP A 650 9.79 4.86 -15.96
C ASP A 650 9.37 4.03 -17.18
N PHE A 651 10.34 3.38 -17.79
CA PHE A 651 10.08 2.45 -18.88
C PHE A 651 11.10 1.33 -18.93
N THR A 652 10.68 0.21 -19.52
CA THR A 652 11.54 -0.92 -19.89
C THR A 652 11.24 -1.31 -21.33
N TYR A 653 12.26 -1.40 -22.15
CA TYR A 653 12.13 -1.81 -23.54
C TYR A 653 13.09 -2.95 -23.89
N ARG A 654 12.53 -4.04 -24.40
CA ARG A 654 13.25 -5.21 -24.89
C ARG A 654 13.15 -5.27 -26.39
N PHE A 655 14.29 -5.20 -27.07
CA PHE A 655 14.30 -5.25 -28.54
C PHE A 655 13.79 -6.61 -29.02
N PRO A 656 12.72 -6.69 -29.83
CA PRO A 656 12.06 -7.96 -30.15
C PRO A 656 12.97 -9.05 -30.73
N LYS A 657 13.95 -8.68 -31.56
CA LYS A 657 14.88 -9.64 -32.20
C LYS A 657 16.07 -10.05 -31.33
N VAL A 658 16.37 -9.25 -30.32
CA VAL A 658 17.52 -9.45 -29.41
C VAL A 658 17.14 -9.34 -27.93
N ARG A 659 15.87 -9.54 -27.63
CA ARG A 659 15.34 -9.43 -26.26
C ARG A 659 16.11 -10.26 -25.25
N ASN A 660 16.57 -11.43 -25.64
CA ASN A 660 17.35 -12.34 -24.81
C ASN A 660 18.78 -11.85 -24.50
N TRP A 661 19.18 -10.72 -25.08
CA TRP A 661 20.52 -10.17 -24.99
C TRP A 661 20.56 -8.76 -24.48
N LEU A 662 19.49 -7.96 -24.71
CA LEU A 662 19.51 -6.54 -24.40
C LEU A 662 18.13 -6.04 -23.99
N THR A 663 18.07 -5.45 -22.81
CA THR A 663 16.98 -4.63 -22.29
C THR A 663 17.51 -3.22 -22.06
N LEU A 664 16.80 -2.21 -22.50
CA LEU A 664 16.98 -0.82 -22.12
C LEU A 664 15.90 -0.44 -21.12
N TYR A 665 16.26 0.36 -20.14
CA TYR A 665 15.30 0.90 -19.20
C TYR A 665 15.75 2.29 -18.75
N GLY A 666 14.83 3.02 -18.16
CA GLY A 666 15.11 4.31 -17.59
C GLY A 666 14.03 4.73 -16.61
N ASP A 667 14.43 5.60 -15.72
CA ASP A 667 13.60 6.27 -14.75
C ASP A 667 13.89 7.77 -14.80
N ALA A 668 12.85 8.58 -14.79
CA ALA A 668 12.95 10.03 -14.83
C ALA A 668 12.04 10.64 -13.77
N PHE A 669 12.50 11.67 -13.10
CA PHE A 669 11.79 12.28 -11.99
C PHE A 669 11.94 13.81 -12.04
N THR A 670 10.85 14.52 -11.71
CA THR A 670 10.83 15.98 -11.53
C THR A 670 10.33 16.33 -10.15
N ASP A 671 10.94 17.34 -9.55
CA ASP A 671 10.55 17.90 -8.26
C ASP A 671 9.73 19.18 -8.51
N ASP A 672 8.65 19.40 -7.78
CA ASP A 672 7.63 20.45 -7.97
C ASP A 672 6.80 20.35 -9.27
N GLU A 673 7.26 19.60 -10.26
CA GLU A 673 6.56 19.35 -11.52
C GLU A 673 6.10 17.88 -11.55
N ILE A 674 4.91 17.63 -12.10
CA ILE A 674 4.36 16.25 -12.13
C ILE A 674 4.53 15.55 -13.48
N SER A 675 5.28 16.16 -14.40
CA SER A 675 5.35 15.72 -15.79
C SER A 675 6.78 15.70 -16.32
N PRO A 676 7.64 14.73 -15.93
CA PRO A 676 9.03 14.66 -16.38
C PRO A 676 9.18 14.56 -17.91
N TRP A 677 8.19 14.04 -18.60
CA TRP A 677 8.17 13.98 -20.07
C TRP A 677 7.93 15.33 -20.75
N ARG A 678 7.38 16.31 -20.03
CA ARG A 678 7.17 17.69 -20.54
C ARG A 678 8.35 18.58 -20.19
N ASP A 679 8.87 18.44 -18.98
CA ASP A 679 9.94 19.27 -18.42
C ASP A 679 11.25 18.48 -18.31
N TRP A 680 11.60 17.76 -19.37
CA TRP A 680 12.75 16.84 -19.42
C TRP A 680 14.09 17.52 -19.16
N ASP A 681 14.22 18.81 -19.42
CA ASP A 681 15.39 19.64 -19.14
C ASP A 681 15.60 19.95 -17.65
N LYS A 682 14.56 19.73 -16.85
CA LYS A 682 14.57 19.82 -15.38
C LYS A 682 14.52 18.44 -14.72
N ALA A 683 14.40 17.38 -15.46
CA ALA A 683 14.28 16.03 -14.92
C ALA A 683 15.63 15.47 -14.48
N SER A 684 15.62 14.78 -13.34
CA SER A 684 16.64 13.80 -12.98
C SER A 684 16.39 12.51 -13.73
N VAL A 685 17.44 11.77 -14.05
CA VAL A 685 17.30 10.55 -14.85
C VAL A 685 18.23 9.44 -14.37
N ILE A 686 17.74 8.21 -14.48
CA ILE A 686 18.55 7.00 -14.55
C ILE A 686 18.35 6.41 -15.94
N ALA A 687 19.44 6.00 -16.58
CA ALA A 687 19.41 5.29 -17.84
C ALA A 687 20.22 4.00 -17.71
N GLY A 688 19.60 2.86 -17.97
CA GLY A 688 20.19 1.57 -17.73
C GLY A 688 20.13 0.62 -18.93
N ILE A 689 21.10 -0.29 -18.94
CA ILE A 689 21.13 -1.43 -19.85
C ILE A 689 21.23 -2.72 -19.02
N TYR A 690 20.51 -3.73 -19.43
CA TYR A 690 20.60 -5.07 -18.86
C TYR A 690 20.81 -6.11 -19.94
N MET A 691 21.82 -6.93 -19.76
CA MET A 691 22.15 -8.07 -20.61
C MET A 691 21.98 -9.34 -19.78
N PRO A 692 20.85 -10.05 -19.86
CA PRO A 692 20.56 -11.22 -19.01
C PRO A 692 21.47 -12.41 -19.28
N ARG A 693 22.27 -12.35 -20.33
CA ARG A 693 23.34 -13.30 -20.68
C ARG A 693 24.36 -12.67 -21.61
N ILE A 694 25.58 -13.12 -21.51
CA ILE A 694 26.67 -12.70 -22.41
C ILE A 694 26.90 -13.78 -23.49
N PRO A 695 27.14 -13.41 -24.74
CA PRO A 695 27.50 -14.37 -25.80
C PRO A 695 28.68 -15.26 -25.36
N LYS A 696 28.53 -16.59 -25.51
CA LYS A 696 29.47 -17.63 -25.09
C LYS A 696 29.55 -17.89 -23.56
N ILE A 697 28.95 -17.04 -22.71
CA ILE A 697 28.91 -17.23 -21.25
C ILE A 697 27.47 -17.02 -20.77
N PRO A 698 26.55 -17.96 -21.02
CA PRO A 698 25.12 -17.78 -20.77
C PRO A 698 24.72 -17.69 -19.29
N LYS A 699 25.66 -17.96 -18.38
CA LYS A 699 25.51 -17.82 -16.93
C LYS A 699 25.94 -16.46 -16.38
N LEU A 700 26.52 -15.61 -17.22
CA LEU A 700 26.94 -14.28 -16.86
C LEU A 700 25.91 -13.27 -17.35
N ASP A 701 25.37 -12.45 -16.46
CA ASP A 701 24.65 -11.25 -16.82
C ASP A 701 25.49 -9.99 -16.56
N PHE A 702 25.07 -8.91 -17.17
CA PHE A 702 25.73 -7.61 -17.03
C PHE A 702 24.67 -6.51 -16.98
N ARG A 703 24.88 -5.55 -16.07
CA ARG A 703 24.04 -4.37 -15.95
C ARG A 703 24.91 -3.13 -15.77
N ALA A 704 24.48 -2.02 -16.34
CA ALA A 704 25.12 -0.73 -16.13
C ALA A 704 24.05 0.37 -16.13
N GLU A 705 24.17 1.29 -15.20
CA GLU A 705 23.29 2.44 -14.99
C GLU A 705 24.10 3.73 -14.92
N GLY A 706 23.60 4.77 -15.56
CA GLY A 706 24.10 6.13 -15.42
C GLY A 706 23.01 6.97 -14.72
N LEU A 707 23.41 7.69 -13.67
CA LEU A 707 22.51 8.47 -12.81
C LEU A 707 22.87 9.95 -12.89
N TYR A 708 21.84 10.82 -12.90
CA TYR A 708 22.05 12.25 -13.06
C TYR A 708 20.96 13.06 -12.38
N THR A 709 21.34 13.84 -11.34
CA THR A 709 20.48 14.78 -10.60
C THR A 709 21.00 16.22 -10.63
N ASP A 710 21.83 16.58 -11.61
CA ASP A 710 22.46 17.91 -11.77
C ASP A 710 22.08 18.61 -13.09
N PRO A 711 20.74 18.70 -13.48
CA PRO A 711 20.35 19.25 -14.75
C PRO A 711 20.65 20.75 -14.87
N PRO A 712 21.07 21.23 -16.06
CA PRO A 712 21.47 22.62 -16.28
C PRO A 712 20.36 23.65 -15.98
N ALA A 713 19.12 23.30 -16.24
CA ALA A 713 17.96 24.20 -16.06
C ALA A 713 17.71 24.61 -14.61
N ILE A 714 18.26 23.85 -13.64
CA ILE A 714 18.09 24.15 -12.19
C ILE A 714 19.29 24.90 -11.61
N LYS A 715 20.26 25.32 -12.43
CA LYS A 715 21.45 26.06 -11.99
C LYS A 715 21.18 27.56 -11.81
N PRO A 716 22.10 28.32 -11.18
CA PRO A 716 21.89 29.71 -10.83
C PRO A 716 21.19 30.55 -11.91
N PRO A 717 20.35 31.50 -11.48
CA PRO A 717 20.18 32.03 -10.10
C PRO A 717 19.28 31.20 -9.21
N PHE A 718 18.82 30.02 -9.65
CA PHE A 718 17.95 29.13 -8.92
C PHE A 718 18.72 28.28 -7.90
N GLN A 719 18.01 27.51 -7.10
CA GLN A 719 18.52 26.81 -5.94
C GLN A 719 19.49 25.70 -6.30
N HIS A 720 20.55 25.54 -5.52
CA HIS A 720 21.44 24.38 -5.56
C HIS A 720 20.92 23.25 -4.69
N GLY A 721 21.13 22.01 -5.10
CA GLY A 721 20.64 20.86 -4.36
C GLY A 721 19.12 20.79 -4.27
N PHE A 722 18.46 21.10 -5.39
CA PHE A 722 17.00 21.24 -5.49
C PHE A 722 16.28 19.92 -5.30
N PHE A 723 16.77 18.84 -5.89
CA PHE A 723 16.10 17.55 -5.80
C PHE A 723 16.07 17.02 -4.38
N TYR A 724 14.98 16.32 -4.04
CA TYR A 724 14.73 15.74 -2.71
C TYR A 724 14.67 16.77 -1.58
N TRP A 725 14.59 18.06 -1.88
CA TRP A 725 14.46 19.13 -0.89
C TRP A 725 13.28 20.04 -1.25
N ASN A 726 12.69 20.71 -0.27
CA ASN A 726 11.56 21.60 -0.48
C ASN A 726 11.61 22.78 0.48
N ASN A 727 11.10 23.94 0.03
CA ASN A 727 11.03 25.16 0.83
C ASN A 727 10.20 25.02 2.12
N ARG A 728 9.26 24.10 2.17
CA ARG A 728 8.44 23.83 3.36
C ARG A 728 9.00 22.65 4.14
N PHE A 729 9.24 21.52 3.50
CA PHE A 729 9.76 20.31 4.12
C PHE A 729 11.28 20.29 4.03
N VAL A 730 11.90 21.19 4.79
CA VAL A 730 13.35 21.47 4.70
C VAL A 730 14.23 20.30 5.15
N SER A 731 13.68 19.32 5.87
CA SER A 731 14.34 18.04 6.12
C SER A 731 14.39 17.14 4.88
N GLY A 732 13.75 17.55 3.79
CA GLY A 732 13.80 16.85 2.51
C GLY A 732 12.85 15.65 2.37
N TYR A 733 13.02 14.93 1.26
CA TYR A 733 12.29 13.71 0.91
C TYR A 733 12.90 12.50 1.63
N THR A 734 12.82 12.54 2.96
CA THR A 734 13.47 11.57 3.84
C THR A 734 12.50 10.93 4.82
N ASP A 735 12.79 9.70 5.22
CA ASP A 735 12.23 9.08 6.42
C ASP A 735 13.36 8.74 7.39
N SER A 736 13.20 9.14 8.65
CA SER A 736 14.22 8.97 9.69
C SER A 736 15.62 9.49 9.32
N GLY A 737 15.68 10.47 8.39
CA GLY A 737 16.91 11.08 7.90
C GLY A 737 17.51 10.42 6.66
N ASN A 738 16.99 9.26 6.21
CA ASN A 738 17.44 8.59 5.00
C ASN A 738 16.57 8.97 3.79
N LEU A 739 17.17 9.15 2.62
CA LEU A 739 16.47 9.45 1.38
C LEU A 739 15.52 8.32 0.99
N ILE A 740 14.27 8.66 0.66
CA ILE A 740 13.27 7.70 0.19
C ILE A 740 13.54 7.29 -1.27
N GLY A 741 14.14 8.19 -2.07
CA GLY A 741 14.49 7.98 -3.46
C GLY A 741 15.89 7.40 -3.67
N SER A 742 16.52 7.75 -4.82
CA SER A 742 17.82 7.20 -5.22
C SER A 742 18.98 7.71 -4.37
N TRP A 743 19.93 6.84 -4.13
CA TRP A 743 21.19 7.11 -3.39
C TRP A 743 22.07 8.20 -4.01
N ILE A 744 21.87 8.52 -5.30
CA ILE A 744 22.64 9.57 -5.99
C ILE A 744 22.45 10.97 -5.35
N GLY A 745 21.42 11.12 -4.53
CA GLY A 745 21.23 12.33 -3.74
C GLY A 745 20.78 13.55 -4.53
N ARG A 746 20.97 14.71 -3.93
CA ARG A 746 20.34 15.96 -4.32
C ARG A 746 20.93 16.60 -5.59
N GLN A 747 22.22 16.46 -5.85
CA GLN A 747 22.87 17.06 -7.02
C GLN A 747 24.15 16.28 -7.35
N GLY A 748 23.97 15.05 -7.87
CA GLY A 748 25.03 14.12 -8.21
C GLY A 748 25.02 13.68 -9.67
N GLN A 749 26.16 13.10 -10.07
CA GLN A 749 26.34 12.41 -11.35
C GLN A 749 27.02 11.10 -11.04
N GLY A 750 26.49 9.98 -11.48
CA GLY A 750 27.03 8.69 -11.10
C GLY A 750 26.88 7.61 -12.14
N ALA A 751 27.56 6.51 -11.89
CA ALA A 751 27.41 5.28 -12.64
C ALA A 751 27.53 4.10 -11.68
N ASP A 752 26.74 3.07 -11.93
CA ASP A 752 26.78 1.82 -11.21
C ASP A 752 26.79 0.66 -12.20
N ILE A 753 27.66 -0.33 -11.98
CA ILE A 753 27.92 -1.43 -12.92
C ILE A 753 27.98 -2.75 -12.14
N TRP A 754 27.31 -3.77 -12.66
CA TRP A 754 27.31 -5.11 -12.09
C TRP A 754 27.61 -6.16 -13.14
N ALA A 755 28.31 -7.21 -12.72
CA ALA A 755 28.51 -8.43 -13.49
C ALA A 755 28.25 -9.62 -12.55
N THR A 756 27.20 -10.39 -12.84
CA THR A 756 26.77 -11.51 -11.98
C THR A 756 26.93 -12.85 -12.68
N TYR A 757 27.69 -13.74 -12.10
CA TYR A 757 27.81 -15.12 -12.56
C TYR A 757 26.94 -16.06 -11.71
N TRP A 758 26.01 -16.74 -12.37
CA TRP A 758 25.03 -17.65 -11.76
C TRP A 758 25.48 -19.10 -11.85
N PHE A 759 25.89 -19.71 -10.76
CA PHE A 759 26.18 -21.15 -10.70
C PHE A 759 24.89 -21.95 -10.76
N THR A 760 23.89 -21.55 -9.97
CA THR A 760 22.50 -22.06 -9.95
C THR A 760 21.53 -20.86 -10.00
N PRO A 761 20.20 -21.05 -10.02
CA PRO A 761 19.26 -19.94 -9.89
C PRO A 761 19.40 -19.13 -8.60
N LYS A 762 19.95 -19.73 -7.53
CA LYS A 762 20.09 -19.17 -6.18
C LYS A 762 21.53 -18.83 -5.80
N ASP A 763 22.51 -19.48 -6.43
CA ASP A 763 23.91 -19.30 -6.09
C ASP A 763 24.61 -18.42 -7.12
N SER A 764 25.20 -17.35 -6.66
CA SER A 764 25.84 -16.36 -7.54
C SER A 764 27.09 -15.75 -6.92
N VAL A 765 27.91 -15.19 -7.79
CA VAL A 765 28.97 -14.24 -7.45
C VAL A 765 28.76 -13.01 -8.31
N GLN A 766 28.74 -11.85 -7.72
CA GLN A 766 28.60 -10.56 -8.36
C GLN A 766 29.81 -9.69 -8.08
N LEU A 767 30.26 -8.99 -9.10
CA LEU A 767 31.19 -7.88 -8.99
C LEU A 767 30.44 -6.59 -9.28
N ASN A 768 30.70 -5.56 -8.51
CA ASN A 768 30.12 -4.24 -8.69
C ASN A 768 31.18 -3.14 -8.68
N PHE A 769 30.89 -2.07 -9.39
CA PHE A 769 31.65 -0.83 -9.41
C PHE A 769 30.68 0.33 -9.38
N ARG A 770 30.89 1.28 -8.46
CA ARG A 770 30.08 2.48 -8.34
C ARG A 770 30.98 3.70 -8.28
N HIS A 771 30.55 4.76 -8.98
CA HIS A 771 31.19 6.07 -8.93
C HIS A 771 30.18 7.18 -8.85
N GLU A 772 30.44 8.16 -8.01
CA GLU A 772 29.64 9.37 -7.86
C GLU A 772 30.51 10.61 -7.83
N LYS A 773 29.99 11.69 -8.40
CA LYS A 773 30.52 13.04 -8.30
C LYS A 773 29.42 14.00 -7.88
N VAL A 774 29.62 14.65 -6.74
CA VAL A 774 28.70 15.66 -6.20
C VAL A 774 29.09 17.05 -6.68
N SER A 775 28.09 17.84 -7.05
CA SER A 775 28.28 19.18 -7.62
C SER A 775 28.90 20.15 -6.59
N ARG A 776 29.88 20.94 -7.05
CA ARG A 776 30.49 22.01 -6.27
C ARG A 776 29.54 23.18 -5.99
N LEU A 777 28.45 23.25 -6.72
CA LEU A 777 27.42 24.26 -6.52
C LEU A 777 26.51 23.90 -5.34
N PHE A 778 26.33 22.62 -5.09
CA PHE A 778 25.56 22.12 -3.96
C PHE A 778 26.40 21.99 -2.70
N MET A 779 27.51 21.28 -2.79
CA MET A 779 28.39 21.03 -1.65
C MET A 779 29.72 21.82 -1.82
N PRO A 780 30.17 22.58 -0.84
CA PRO A 780 31.43 23.34 -0.93
C PRO A 780 32.60 22.43 -1.34
N ASN A 781 33.28 22.82 -2.43
CA ASN A 781 34.34 22.06 -3.12
C ASN A 781 33.88 20.77 -3.81
N GLY A 782 32.60 20.38 -3.71
CA GLY A 782 32.07 19.13 -4.27
C GLY A 782 32.56 17.90 -3.52
N GLY A 783 32.48 16.77 -4.17
CA GLY A 783 33.02 15.52 -3.64
C GLY A 783 32.93 14.39 -4.66
N THR A 784 33.58 13.28 -4.33
CA THR A 784 33.53 12.05 -5.11
C THR A 784 33.49 10.83 -4.20
N ILE A 785 32.75 9.81 -4.63
CA ILE A 785 32.81 8.46 -4.08
C ILE A 785 33.19 7.51 -5.20
N THR A 786 34.03 6.55 -4.91
CA THR A 786 34.33 5.44 -5.83
C THR A 786 34.46 4.18 -5.01
N ASP A 787 33.68 3.19 -5.33
CA ASP A 787 33.78 1.89 -4.71
C ASP A 787 33.82 0.77 -5.76
N ALA A 788 34.47 -0.31 -5.37
CA ALA A 788 34.51 -1.56 -6.08
C ALA A 788 34.31 -2.70 -5.09
N GLY A 789 33.43 -3.60 -5.41
CA GLY A 789 33.04 -4.66 -4.52
C GLY A 789 32.76 -5.98 -5.19
N GLY A 790 32.54 -6.96 -4.36
CA GLY A 790 32.05 -8.24 -4.78
C GLY A 790 31.20 -8.86 -3.70
N SER A 791 30.15 -9.57 -4.11
CA SER A 791 29.27 -10.32 -3.23
C SER A 791 29.10 -11.75 -3.73
N ALA A 792 28.79 -12.65 -2.82
CA ALA A 792 28.51 -14.04 -3.11
C ALA A 792 27.31 -14.51 -2.29
N SER A 793 26.44 -15.33 -2.91
CA SER A 793 25.34 -16.01 -2.26
C SER A 793 25.40 -17.48 -2.57
N ALA A 794 25.26 -18.33 -1.54
CA ALA A 794 25.34 -19.77 -1.68
C ALA A 794 24.34 -20.49 -0.76
N TRP A 795 23.56 -21.41 -1.30
CA TRP A 795 22.69 -22.31 -0.54
C TRP A 795 23.47 -23.57 -0.15
N VAL A 796 23.92 -23.62 1.11
CA VAL A 796 24.67 -24.75 1.66
C VAL A 796 23.81 -26.01 1.79
N THR A 797 22.53 -25.80 2.16
CA THR A 797 21.50 -26.83 2.19
C THR A 797 20.20 -26.27 1.61
N SER A 798 19.16 -27.08 1.53
CA SER A 798 17.83 -26.58 1.15
C SER A 798 17.23 -25.57 2.15
N THR A 799 17.76 -25.49 3.37
CA THR A 799 17.24 -24.65 4.46
C THR A 799 18.24 -23.63 4.99
N LEU A 800 19.46 -23.60 4.47
CA LEU A 800 20.50 -22.73 4.95
C LEU A 800 21.22 -22.05 3.80
N SER A 801 21.22 -20.73 3.78
CA SER A 801 21.98 -19.90 2.84
C SER A 801 23.02 -19.06 3.58
N LEU A 802 24.11 -18.79 2.87
CA LEU A 802 25.18 -17.89 3.26
C LEU A 802 25.29 -16.79 2.22
N SER A 803 25.41 -15.57 2.64
CA SER A 803 25.81 -14.46 1.78
C SER A 803 26.96 -13.69 2.39
N GLY A 804 27.78 -13.10 1.56
CA GLY A 804 28.87 -12.27 2.01
C GLY A 804 29.27 -11.26 0.95
N SER A 805 29.78 -10.11 1.38
CA SER A 805 30.28 -9.07 0.49
C SER A 805 31.55 -8.43 1.03
N VAL A 806 32.34 -7.91 0.10
CA VAL A 806 33.51 -7.06 0.39
C VAL A 806 33.42 -5.87 -0.55
N GLN A 807 33.54 -4.66 0.00
CA GLN A 807 33.56 -3.41 -0.76
C GLN A 807 34.79 -2.61 -0.34
N TYR A 808 35.53 -2.13 -1.29
CA TYR A 808 36.60 -1.15 -1.11
C TYR A 808 36.09 0.19 -1.61
N GLU A 809 36.04 1.18 -0.73
CA GLU A 809 35.52 2.53 -1.04
C GLU A 809 36.64 3.56 -0.83
N THR A 810 36.64 4.56 -1.67
CA THR A 810 37.37 5.80 -1.49
C THR A 810 36.44 6.98 -1.70
N TRP A 811 36.44 7.90 -0.74
CA TRP A 811 35.68 9.13 -0.90
C TRP A 811 36.53 10.36 -0.58
N ASP A 812 36.17 11.48 -1.22
CA ASP A 812 36.86 12.77 -1.08
C ASP A 812 35.77 13.86 -0.97
N PHE A 813 35.42 14.23 0.24
CA PHE A 813 34.52 15.34 0.57
C PHE A 813 35.22 16.29 1.51
N PRO A 814 35.80 17.43 0.99
CA PRO A 814 36.55 18.38 1.79
C PRO A 814 35.79 18.99 2.97
N VAL A 815 34.44 19.01 2.89
CA VAL A 815 33.59 19.46 4.01
C VAL A 815 33.60 18.50 5.20
N ILE A 816 33.86 17.22 4.97
CA ILE A 816 33.89 16.17 6.01
C ILE A 816 35.32 15.92 6.46
N SER A 817 36.24 15.74 5.50
CA SER A 817 37.64 15.46 5.78
C SER A 817 38.55 16.24 4.83
N PRO A 818 39.63 16.86 5.32
CA PRO A 818 40.60 17.57 4.49
C PRO A 818 41.41 16.64 3.60
N THR A 819 41.39 15.34 3.85
CA THR A 819 42.09 14.32 3.09
C THR A 819 41.15 13.24 2.60
N ARG A 820 41.48 12.72 1.43
CA ARG A 820 40.78 11.55 0.88
C ARG A 820 40.76 10.42 1.90
N GLN A 821 39.62 9.84 2.09
CA GLN A 821 39.34 8.72 2.96
C GLN A 821 39.24 7.40 2.19
N THR A 822 39.47 6.34 2.89
CA THR A 822 39.39 4.97 2.35
C THR A 822 38.80 4.08 3.42
N ASP A 823 37.84 3.25 3.05
CA ASP A 823 37.33 2.22 3.93
C ASP A 823 37.18 0.86 3.21
N VAL A 824 37.06 -0.18 4.03
CA VAL A 824 36.71 -1.52 3.57
C VAL A 824 35.52 -1.99 4.39
N THR A 825 34.43 -2.24 3.71
CA THR A 825 33.24 -2.85 4.29
C THR A 825 33.19 -4.33 3.98
N THR A 826 33.03 -5.16 5.00
CA THR A 826 32.92 -6.61 4.86
C THR A 826 31.67 -7.08 5.58
N SER A 827 30.76 -7.75 4.88
CA SER A 827 29.54 -8.29 5.46
C SER A 827 29.46 -9.79 5.28
N PHE A 828 28.89 -10.44 6.29
CA PHE A 828 28.60 -11.87 6.28
C PHE A 828 27.23 -12.12 6.90
N GLU A 829 26.35 -12.83 6.18
CA GLU A 829 25.02 -13.18 6.66
C GLU A 829 24.77 -14.68 6.56
N LEU A 830 24.18 -15.22 7.60
CA LEU A 830 23.64 -16.58 7.69
C LEU A 830 22.13 -16.50 7.76
N THR A 831 21.42 -17.17 6.83
CA THR A 831 19.95 -17.19 6.83
C THR A 831 19.45 -18.62 6.87
N PHE A 832 18.58 -18.91 7.84
CA PHE A 832 17.87 -20.19 7.97
C PHE A 832 16.44 -20.04 7.44
N TRP A 833 16.06 -20.98 6.56
CA TRP A 833 14.75 -21.05 5.88
C TRP A 833 13.97 -22.28 6.35
N PRO A 834 13.16 -22.21 7.41
CA PRO A 834 12.58 -23.39 8.07
C PRO A 834 11.73 -24.29 7.16
N TRP A 835 11.17 -23.71 6.09
CA TRP A 835 10.20 -24.37 5.22
C TRP A 835 10.73 -24.72 3.81
N SER A 836 11.89 -24.23 3.46
CA SER A 836 12.52 -24.52 2.19
C SER A 836 12.90 -26.01 2.15
N GLY A 837 12.34 -26.78 1.21
CA GLY A 837 12.65 -28.20 1.03
C GLY A 837 11.66 -29.21 1.65
N ARG A 838 10.62 -28.76 2.35
CA ARG A 838 9.50 -29.66 2.69
C ARG A 838 8.61 -29.79 1.46
N SER A 839 8.75 -30.89 0.71
CA SER A 839 7.68 -31.29 -0.24
C SER A 839 6.37 -31.36 0.54
N ALA A 840 5.29 -30.84 -0.05
CA ALA A 840 3.95 -31.00 0.48
C ALA A 840 3.70 -32.51 0.71
N GLY A 841 3.94 -32.96 1.93
CA GLY A 841 3.64 -34.35 2.33
C GLY A 841 2.14 -34.52 2.15
N LYS A 842 1.74 -35.54 1.44
CA LYS A 842 0.36 -35.95 1.30
C LYS A 842 -0.30 -35.87 2.68
N SER A 843 -1.21 -34.91 2.85
CA SER A 843 -2.17 -34.99 3.95
C SER A 843 -3.01 -36.25 3.71
N GLN A 844 -2.82 -37.23 4.55
CA GLN A 844 -3.73 -38.40 4.64
C GLN A 844 -5.09 -37.93 5.15
#